data_1ff5e01d261ef27651a6ef36346561db
#
_entry.id   1ff5e01d261ef27651a6ef36346561db
#
_cell.length_a   1.000
_cell.length_b   1.000
_cell.length_c   1.000
_cell.angle_alpha   90.00
_cell.angle_beta   90.00
_cell.angle_gamma   90.00
#
_symmetry.space_group_name_H-M   'P 1'
#
loop_
_entity.id
_entity.type
_entity.pdbx_description
1 polymer ?
#
loop_
_entity_poly.entity_id
_entity_poly.type
_entity_poly.pdbx_seq_one_letter_code
_entity_poly.pdbx_strand_id
1 'polypeptide(L)'
;MQHKRDTNSFKTPVALITLAVMSAIYGANATAGDSAGPASSNMQPVVNAGTTANTADVLTAVTISALETLSKLPTKNSIFGSTQSVKVIGRKQLRALGPAAGAAQAVSVAPGVNVASDGTMGAPRASISINGMKTGWGNIAGNANDGTVMVTFDGVPMIDPAYGVWQSSELPNLSFISGLSVTYGPGYAVNRWYNNIGGAINYVPIQPTAKSQAVIGGFFGSYDNRGVDFAVDSGELNGWSAVLAGTIDRSGNYLHGYGFDNPQSSYAYYGKLLKTFSNGRISFGGFLSRSTAFRPLPIPITANQNVTINGVNSITGQINPGPIYSQQTTGFYTTLPLSIYFKRIPIRTYLLYSRLTDHLDSYATFHNLLFFRYGNRIHIHYDNIGNSPSALNQYYNASSDTYGDKPYFSFSLPENKLLVGGYFVLNNYKSFLDFYNPTMQAVYNSLSPNAGQTALIDGQPTNYSIQLPNAFHSSYLYETDLAGFVQDDFQPVKALRVTPGVRFVSFHTNFVNNSQASFPISVADMIGHNGDYQPNSTTTFTEIEPSIGVNYRMTRRVSLYANYSTAYKAPAGATGTYAHLLTSTLQPQKSTQYQLGAKILIPDEPYLHHAMGSINYYHLTDTNEIIPIPVVSHLYSLFASGSSVFDGVNLYVGDDPLDNLHVFANASFESANYLSYTSPSHGSYSGLPIANVPAEAFNVGAAYRLFGGDVGYQPRIWYQYTGAQNIYDNNTGAPTRNKLPAYGILNLGVNIAVASPDEYDLRALTFNVDLLNVADNKYDVYEYISSGGYYGVAGQTLAEPGAPFTAYVGVRARFG
;
A
#
# COMPACT_ATOMS: atom_id res chain seq x y z
N MET A 1 11.28 30.20 -36.96
CA MET A 1 10.63 28.97 -37.41
C MET A 1 9.70 28.50 -36.28
N GLN A 2 8.40 28.66 -36.50
CA GLN A 2 7.37 28.37 -35.54
C GLN A 2 7.15 26.86 -35.50
N HIS A 3 7.43 26.18 -34.39
CA HIS A 3 6.92 24.86 -34.11
C HIS A 3 5.59 24.97 -33.36
N LYS A 4 4.51 24.66 -34.07
CA LYS A 4 3.21 24.40 -33.47
C LYS A 4 3.35 23.25 -32.48
N ARG A 5 3.01 23.50 -31.22
CA ARG A 5 2.77 22.47 -30.20
C ARG A 5 1.36 21.91 -30.40
N ASP A 6 1.29 20.66 -30.81
CA ASP A 6 0.05 19.89 -30.76
C ASP A 6 -0.33 19.60 -29.31
N THR A 7 -1.33 20.34 -28.80
CA THR A 7 -2.02 20.08 -27.56
C THR A 7 -3.25 19.20 -27.81
N ASN A 8 -3.07 18.04 -28.37
CA ASN A 8 -4.14 17.05 -28.50
C ASN A 8 -3.60 15.71 -28.03
N SER A 9 -3.91 15.35 -26.80
CA SER A 9 -3.97 13.93 -26.50
C SER A 9 -4.50 13.63 -25.10
N PHE A 10 -5.22 12.55 -25.02
CA PHE A 10 -5.66 11.84 -23.82
C PHE A 10 -6.99 12.27 -23.16
N LYS A 11 -8.00 12.64 -23.95
CA LYS A 11 -9.40 12.56 -23.49
C LYS A 11 -10.15 11.30 -23.94
N THR A 12 -9.54 10.43 -24.72
CA THR A 12 -10.29 9.42 -25.50
C THR A 12 -10.35 7.99 -24.94
N PRO A 13 -9.43 7.44 -24.15
CA PRO A 13 -9.55 6.04 -23.76
C PRO A 13 -10.55 5.75 -22.63
N VAL A 14 -10.71 6.66 -21.70
CA VAL A 14 -11.62 6.44 -20.55
C VAL A 14 -13.08 6.52 -20.96
N ALA A 15 -13.42 7.43 -21.88
CA ALA A 15 -14.78 7.58 -22.40
C ALA A 15 -15.24 6.36 -23.24
N LEU A 16 -14.33 5.72 -23.95
CA LEU A 16 -14.64 4.54 -24.78
C LEU A 16 -14.89 3.28 -23.93
N ILE A 17 -14.18 3.10 -22.83
CA ILE A 17 -14.42 1.96 -21.91
C ILE A 17 -15.74 2.16 -21.14
N THR A 18 -16.05 3.37 -20.71
CA THR A 18 -17.30 3.69 -20.03
C THR A 18 -18.50 3.53 -20.97
N LEU A 19 -18.36 3.92 -22.24
CA LEU A 19 -19.42 3.74 -23.26
C LEU A 19 -19.62 2.27 -23.64
N ALA A 20 -18.55 1.47 -23.73
CA ALA A 20 -18.63 0.04 -24.04
C ALA A 20 -19.31 -0.76 -22.91
N VAL A 21 -19.05 -0.42 -21.67
CA VAL A 21 -19.71 -1.04 -20.51
C VAL A 21 -21.16 -0.59 -20.39
N MET A 22 -21.46 0.68 -20.62
CA MET A 22 -22.83 1.22 -20.60
C MET A 22 -23.68 0.67 -21.77
N SER A 23 -23.13 0.54 -22.96
CA SER A 23 -23.87 -0.03 -24.11
C SER A 23 -24.10 -1.53 -23.97
N ALA A 24 -23.20 -2.28 -23.29
CA ALA A 24 -23.45 -3.68 -22.96
C ALA A 24 -24.57 -3.89 -21.93
N ILE A 25 -24.74 -2.94 -21.02
CA ILE A 25 -25.84 -2.96 -20.02
C ILE A 25 -27.18 -2.56 -20.66
N TYR A 26 -27.21 -1.56 -21.54
CA TYR A 26 -28.43 -1.10 -22.22
C TYR A 26 -28.84 -1.96 -23.41
N GLY A 27 -27.95 -2.67 -24.05
CA GLY A 27 -28.26 -3.56 -25.17
C GLY A 27 -28.94 -4.89 -24.79
N ALA A 28 -28.86 -5.28 -23.52
CA ALA A 28 -29.43 -6.54 -23.04
C ALA A 28 -30.94 -6.46 -22.67
N ASN A 29 -31.52 -5.25 -22.60
CA ASN A 29 -32.91 -5.07 -22.20
C ASN A 29 -33.91 -4.89 -23.37
N ALA A 30 -33.51 -5.11 -24.63
CA ALA A 30 -34.35 -4.79 -25.81
C ALA A 30 -34.91 -6.00 -26.56
N THR A 31 -34.87 -7.22 -25.99
CA THR A 31 -35.59 -8.35 -26.61
C THR A 31 -36.11 -9.33 -25.56
N ALA A 32 -37.24 -9.01 -24.98
CA ALA A 32 -38.10 -10.00 -24.36
C ALA A 32 -39.56 -9.62 -24.66
N GLY A 33 -40.04 -10.10 -25.76
CA GLY A 33 -41.47 -10.10 -26.15
C GLY A 33 -42.11 -11.43 -25.81
N ASP A 34 -43.18 -11.35 -25.12
CA ASP A 34 -44.28 -12.27 -24.85
C ASP A 34 -44.23 -13.74 -25.28
N SER A 35 -44.44 -14.63 -24.31
CA SER A 35 -45.52 -15.64 -24.42
C SER A 35 -45.84 -16.23 -23.04
N ALA A 36 -47.10 -16.11 -22.66
CA ALA A 36 -47.72 -16.59 -21.46
C ALA A 36 -48.03 -18.10 -21.54
N GLY A 37 -48.04 -18.76 -20.36
CA GLY A 37 -48.70 -20.04 -20.15
C GLY A 37 -48.38 -20.61 -18.74
N PRO A 38 -49.43 -20.98 -17.94
CA PRO A 38 -49.28 -21.26 -16.54
C PRO A 38 -49.07 -22.76 -16.24
N ALA A 39 -48.30 -23.13 -15.23
CA ALA A 39 -48.39 -24.42 -14.58
C ALA A 39 -47.94 -24.40 -13.12
N SER A 40 -48.95 -24.57 -12.31
CA SER A 40 -49.13 -25.29 -11.03
C SER A 40 -47.96 -25.59 -10.13
N SER A 41 -48.22 -25.21 -8.87
CA SER A 41 -47.70 -25.63 -7.59
C SER A 41 -47.31 -27.13 -7.45
N ASN A 42 -46.19 -27.38 -6.78
CA ASN A 42 -46.09 -28.43 -5.75
C ASN A 42 -44.86 -28.15 -4.86
N MET A 43 -45.15 -27.79 -3.62
CA MET A 43 -44.16 -27.87 -2.53
C MET A 43 -44.01 -29.35 -2.12
N GLN A 44 -42.76 -29.80 -2.05
CA GLN A 44 -42.35 -30.87 -1.15
C GLN A 44 -41.06 -30.53 -0.41
N PRO A 45 -40.96 -30.94 0.85
CA PRO A 45 -39.83 -30.58 1.68
C PRO A 45 -38.59 -31.39 1.29
N VAL A 46 -37.48 -30.70 1.04
CA VAL A 46 -36.18 -31.32 0.79
C VAL A 46 -35.59 -31.76 2.14
N VAL A 47 -35.64 -33.04 2.34
CA VAL A 47 -34.94 -33.78 3.40
C VAL A 47 -33.43 -33.60 3.19
N ASN A 48 -32.73 -33.19 4.23
CA ASN A 48 -31.28 -33.19 4.31
C ASN A 48 -30.73 -34.62 4.00
N ALA A 49 -30.22 -34.76 2.79
CA ALA A 49 -29.34 -35.90 2.48
C ALA A 49 -27.91 -35.43 2.74
N GLY A 50 -27.36 -35.90 3.83
CA GLY A 50 -25.91 -35.80 4.09
C GLY A 50 -25.13 -36.44 2.95
N THR A 51 -24.59 -35.67 2.08
CA THR A 51 -23.57 -36.12 1.13
C THR A 51 -22.26 -36.24 1.91
N THR A 52 -21.89 -37.45 2.24
CA THR A 52 -20.49 -37.82 2.54
C THR A 52 -19.65 -37.41 1.34
N ALA A 53 -18.98 -36.26 1.46
CA ALA A 53 -17.99 -35.82 0.49
C ALA A 53 -16.91 -36.89 0.38
N ASN A 54 -16.82 -37.49 -0.80
CA ASN A 54 -15.81 -38.46 -1.15
C ASN A 54 -14.43 -37.86 -0.90
N THR A 55 -13.64 -38.51 -0.05
CA THR A 55 -12.28 -38.07 0.33
C THR A 55 -11.29 -38.04 -0.84
N ALA A 56 -11.69 -38.43 -2.04
CA ALA A 56 -10.93 -38.34 -3.28
C ALA A 56 -10.96 -36.93 -3.90
N ASP A 57 -12.04 -36.13 -3.72
CA ASP A 57 -12.20 -34.83 -4.31
C ASP A 57 -11.44 -33.69 -3.59
N VAL A 58 -11.01 -33.94 -2.34
CA VAL A 58 -10.27 -32.95 -1.55
C VAL A 58 -8.80 -32.81 -2.01
N LEU A 59 -8.31 -33.75 -2.82
CA LEU A 59 -6.89 -33.77 -3.22
C LEU A 59 -6.64 -33.21 -4.62
N THR A 60 -7.66 -33.02 -5.44
CA THR A 60 -7.54 -32.45 -6.79
C THR A 60 -7.76 -30.93 -6.84
N ALA A 61 -8.19 -30.30 -5.75
CA ALA A 61 -8.62 -28.90 -5.75
C ALA A 61 -7.50 -27.89 -5.45
N VAL A 62 -6.22 -28.25 -5.39
CA VAL A 62 -5.14 -27.34 -4.95
C VAL A 62 -4.23 -26.86 -6.08
N THR A 63 -4.61 -27.06 -7.32
CA THR A 63 -3.80 -26.54 -8.43
C THR A 63 -4.38 -25.24 -8.99
N ILE A 64 -4.44 -24.22 -8.15
CA ILE A 64 -4.71 -22.86 -8.64
C ILE A 64 -3.40 -22.32 -9.21
N SER A 65 -3.42 -21.84 -10.47
CA SER A 65 -2.24 -21.22 -11.07
C SER A 65 -1.79 -19.99 -10.25
N ALA A 66 -0.52 -19.69 -10.24
CA ALA A 66 0.04 -18.62 -9.43
C ALA A 66 -0.59 -17.24 -9.73
N LEU A 67 -0.92 -16.94 -11.01
CA LEU A 67 -1.63 -15.70 -11.38
C LEU A 67 -3.13 -15.76 -11.06
N GLU A 68 -3.75 -16.94 -11.03
CA GLU A 68 -5.11 -17.10 -10.51
C GLU A 68 -5.19 -16.83 -9.01
N THR A 69 -4.12 -17.18 -8.27
CA THR A 69 -4.00 -16.86 -6.84
C THR A 69 -3.92 -15.36 -6.58
N LEU A 70 -3.35 -14.55 -7.50
CA LEU A 70 -3.24 -13.11 -7.31
C LEU A 70 -4.56 -12.33 -7.54
N SER A 71 -5.48 -12.85 -8.35
CA SER A 71 -6.84 -12.27 -8.50
C SER A 71 -7.88 -12.88 -7.57
N LYS A 72 -7.49 -13.83 -6.74
CA LYS A 72 -8.34 -14.43 -5.70
C LYS A 72 -7.56 -14.53 -4.40
N LEU A 73 -8.27 -14.43 -3.29
CA LEU A 73 -7.64 -14.66 -1.99
C LEU A 73 -7.26 -16.13 -1.84
N PRO A 74 -6.05 -16.44 -1.34
CA PRO A 74 -5.68 -17.80 -1.00
C PRO A 74 -6.68 -18.44 -0.02
N THR A 75 -7.05 -19.68 -0.27
CA THR A 75 -7.93 -20.45 0.63
C THR A 75 -7.16 -20.97 1.84
N LYS A 76 -7.87 -21.33 2.92
CA LYS A 76 -7.24 -21.94 4.11
C LYS A 76 -6.44 -23.19 3.74
N ASN A 77 -6.96 -24.04 2.84
CA ASN A 77 -6.27 -25.23 2.36
C ASN A 77 -5.00 -24.91 1.55
N SER A 78 -5.05 -23.89 0.69
CA SER A 78 -3.87 -23.48 -0.09
C SER A 78 -2.78 -22.90 0.83
N ILE A 79 -3.17 -22.14 1.86
CA ILE A 79 -2.23 -21.63 2.86
C ILE A 79 -1.61 -22.79 3.66
N PHE A 80 -2.42 -23.77 4.09
CA PHE A 80 -1.98 -24.95 4.83
C PHE A 80 -0.93 -25.75 4.06
N GLY A 81 -1.15 -25.94 2.75
CA GLY A 81 -0.22 -26.64 1.86
C GLY A 81 0.90 -25.78 1.26
N SER A 82 0.97 -24.49 1.56
CA SER A 82 1.98 -23.60 1.02
C SER A 82 3.35 -23.82 1.67
N THR A 83 4.42 -23.72 0.87
CA THR A 83 5.82 -23.79 1.32
C THR A 83 6.37 -22.45 1.82
N GLN A 84 5.53 -21.43 1.97
CA GLN A 84 5.87 -20.09 2.44
C GLN A 84 4.82 -19.55 3.42
N SER A 85 5.14 -18.48 4.12
CA SER A 85 4.22 -17.78 5.00
C SER A 85 3.35 -16.80 4.22
N VAL A 86 2.03 -16.92 4.40
CA VAL A 86 1.03 -16.02 3.79
C VAL A 86 -0.08 -15.74 4.80
N LYS A 87 -0.44 -14.48 4.98
CA LYS A 87 -1.61 -14.06 5.76
C LYS A 87 -2.67 -13.49 4.84
N VAL A 88 -3.90 -13.93 5.01
CA VAL A 88 -5.08 -13.38 4.32
C VAL A 88 -5.92 -12.57 5.30
N ILE A 89 -6.34 -11.39 4.87
CA ILE A 89 -7.28 -10.52 5.56
C ILE A 89 -8.53 -10.42 4.67
N GLY A 90 -9.58 -11.06 5.10
CA GLY A 90 -10.83 -11.13 4.34
C GLY A 90 -11.72 -9.92 4.55
N ARG A 91 -12.74 -9.79 3.71
CA ARG A 91 -13.67 -8.64 3.72
C ARG A 91 -14.31 -8.35 5.08
N LYS A 92 -14.60 -9.38 5.89
CA LYS A 92 -15.14 -9.20 7.24
C LYS A 92 -14.16 -8.48 8.16
N GLN A 93 -12.88 -8.85 8.09
CA GLN A 93 -11.81 -8.21 8.86
C GLN A 93 -11.56 -6.77 8.37
N LEU A 94 -11.56 -6.53 7.06
CA LEU A 94 -11.42 -5.19 6.50
C LEU A 94 -12.55 -4.26 6.98
N ARG A 95 -13.78 -4.74 6.98
CA ARG A 95 -14.94 -3.97 7.46
C ARG A 95 -14.88 -3.67 8.96
N ALA A 96 -14.22 -4.53 9.73
CA ALA A 96 -14.07 -4.31 11.17
C ALA A 96 -13.16 -3.13 11.51
N LEU A 97 -12.31 -2.70 10.58
CA LEU A 97 -11.43 -1.52 10.76
C LEU A 97 -12.19 -0.18 10.65
N GLY A 98 -13.47 -0.23 10.32
CA GLY A 98 -14.30 0.94 10.12
C GLY A 98 -14.31 1.45 8.68
N PRO A 99 -15.31 2.28 8.31
CA PRO A 99 -15.50 2.74 6.94
C PRO A 99 -14.44 3.76 6.49
N ALA A 100 -13.75 4.39 7.44
CA ALA A 100 -12.68 5.35 7.19
C ALA A 100 -11.30 4.72 7.10
N ALA A 101 -11.18 3.39 7.17
CA ALA A 101 -9.89 2.71 7.01
C ALA A 101 -9.43 2.76 5.56
N GLY A 102 -8.21 3.25 5.34
CA GLY A 102 -7.53 3.22 4.05
C GLY A 102 -6.71 1.95 3.83
N ALA A 103 -6.04 1.87 2.69
CA ALA A 103 -5.24 0.71 2.33
C ALA A 103 -4.11 0.42 3.34
N ALA A 104 -3.45 1.44 3.87
CA ALA A 104 -2.39 1.26 4.87
C ALA A 104 -2.92 0.61 6.16
N GLN A 105 -4.06 1.09 6.68
CA GLN A 105 -4.66 0.54 7.89
C GLN A 105 -5.13 -0.91 7.67
N ALA A 106 -5.49 -1.27 6.45
CA ALA A 106 -5.96 -2.62 6.11
C ALA A 106 -4.96 -3.73 6.44
N VAL A 107 -3.67 -3.44 6.37
CA VAL A 107 -2.61 -4.43 6.61
C VAL A 107 -2.15 -4.50 8.07
N SER A 108 -2.50 -3.51 8.90
CA SER A 108 -2.03 -3.42 10.30
C SER A 108 -2.47 -4.59 11.19
N VAL A 109 -3.50 -5.33 10.79
CA VAL A 109 -3.99 -6.51 11.51
C VAL A 109 -3.24 -7.80 11.17
N ALA A 110 -2.23 -7.76 10.28
CA ALA A 110 -1.37 -8.90 10.00
C ALA A 110 -0.19 -8.96 10.98
N PRO A 111 0.21 -10.15 11.48
CA PRO A 111 1.39 -10.27 12.33
C PRO A 111 2.65 -9.79 11.60
N GLY A 112 3.59 -9.16 12.28
CA GLY A 112 4.83 -8.66 11.69
C GLY A 112 4.65 -7.50 10.71
N VAL A 113 3.47 -6.87 10.70
CA VAL A 113 3.20 -5.68 9.90
C VAL A 113 3.01 -4.48 10.81
N ASN A 114 3.82 -3.45 10.62
CA ASN A 114 3.69 -2.17 11.31
C ASN A 114 3.30 -1.07 10.32
N VAL A 115 2.43 -0.16 10.74
CA VAL A 115 1.93 0.96 9.93
C VAL A 115 2.06 2.25 10.70
N ALA A 116 2.86 3.17 10.19
CA ALA A 116 2.90 4.56 10.65
C ALA A 116 2.28 5.45 9.56
N SER A 117 1.28 6.23 9.91
CA SER A 117 0.53 7.06 8.97
C SER A 117 0.26 8.44 9.55
N ASP A 118 0.44 9.46 8.74
CA ASP A 118 0.22 10.87 9.10
C ASP A 118 -1.24 11.33 8.93
N GLY A 119 -2.18 10.44 9.07
CA GLY A 119 -3.60 10.76 9.00
C GLY A 119 -4.51 9.55 8.98
N THR A 120 -5.79 9.83 8.80
CA THR A 120 -6.87 8.85 8.65
C THR A 120 -6.95 8.33 7.20
N MET A 121 -8.17 8.03 6.72
CA MET A 121 -8.41 7.62 5.35
C MET A 121 -7.81 8.61 4.34
N GLY A 122 -7.14 8.07 3.32
CA GLY A 122 -6.57 8.89 2.26
C GLY A 122 -5.33 9.69 2.67
N ALA A 123 -4.72 9.38 3.81
CA ALA A 123 -3.44 9.97 4.20
C ALA A 123 -2.42 9.85 3.06
N PRO A 124 -1.72 10.95 2.71
CA PRO A 124 -0.82 10.94 1.56
C PRO A 124 0.43 10.12 1.83
N ARG A 125 0.67 9.79 3.08
CA ARG A 125 1.87 9.11 3.53
C ARG A 125 1.54 8.05 4.56
N ALA A 126 2.03 6.86 4.32
CA ALA A 126 2.10 5.80 5.31
C ALA A 126 3.36 4.98 5.06
N SER A 127 4.11 4.70 6.11
CA SER A 127 5.15 3.69 6.09
C SER A 127 4.53 2.37 6.52
N ILE A 128 4.65 1.36 5.68
CA ILE A 128 4.24 0.00 5.99
C ILE A 128 5.49 -0.85 6.01
N SER A 129 5.73 -1.56 7.10
CA SER A 129 6.79 -2.56 7.15
C SER A 129 6.22 -3.97 7.30
N ILE A 130 6.88 -4.93 6.65
CA ILE A 130 6.64 -6.36 6.80
C ILE A 130 7.94 -6.96 7.32
N ASN A 131 7.97 -7.44 8.57
CA ASN A 131 9.18 -7.97 9.18
C ASN A 131 10.36 -6.98 9.04
N GLY A 132 10.14 -5.70 9.30
CA GLY A 132 11.12 -4.63 9.21
C GLY A 132 11.42 -4.10 7.80
N MET A 133 11.07 -4.82 6.75
CA MET A 133 11.21 -4.39 5.35
C MET A 133 10.08 -3.47 4.95
N LYS A 134 10.36 -2.34 4.25
CA LYS A 134 9.42 -1.20 4.16
C LYS A 134 8.96 -0.91 2.73
N THR A 135 7.72 -0.42 2.61
CA THR A 135 7.26 0.22 1.37
C THR A 135 8.05 1.51 1.14
N GLY A 136 8.25 1.87 -0.13
CA GLY A 136 9.02 3.06 -0.47
C GLY A 136 8.32 4.34 -0.11
N TRP A 137 8.99 5.11 0.67
CA TRP A 137 8.92 6.56 0.82
C TRP A 137 10.09 7.05 1.69
N GLY A 138 11.21 7.39 1.07
CA GLY A 138 12.49 7.71 1.72
C GLY A 138 12.53 8.96 2.60
N ASN A 139 11.39 9.56 2.95
CA ASN A 139 11.35 10.77 3.77
C ASN A 139 10.93 10.54 5.23
N ILE A 140 10.79 9.30 5.65
CA ILE A 140 10.69 8.98 7.07
C ILE A 140 12.12 8.75 7.56
N ALA A 141 12.52 9.52 8.55
CA ALA A 141 13.87 9.44 9.10
C ALA A 141 14.22 8.02 9.54
N GLY A 142 15.36 7.54 9.12
CA GLY A 142 15.85 6.20 9.46
C GLY A 142 15.13 5.06 8.74
N ASN A 143 14.43 5.33 7.66
CA ASN A 143 13.91 4.29 6.81
C ASN A 143 15.01 3.71 5.92
N ALA A 144 15.85 2.89 6.48
CA ALA A 144 16.56 1.87 5.71
C ALA A 144 15.53 0.92 5.08
N ASN A 145 15.88 0.26 4.00
CA ASN A 145 15.03 -0.75 3.31
C ASN A 145 13.73 -0.22 2.70
N ASP A 146 13.73 1.04 2.30
CA ASP A 146 12.62 1.61 1.54
C ASP A 146 12.46 0.96 0.16
N GLY A 147 11.20 0.80 -0.26
CA GLY A 147 10.85 0.27 -1.57
C GLY A 147 11.19 -1.20 -1.76
N THR A 148 11.18 -1.99 -0.68
CA THR A 148 11.48 -3.43 -0.66
C THR A 148 10.23 -4.30 -0.62
N VAL A 149 9.06 -3.70 -0.34
CA VAL A 149 7.76 -4.37 -0.27
C VAL A 149 6.96 -4.05 -1.52
N MET A 150 6.56 -5.07 -2.25
CA MET A 150 5.69 -4.95 -3.42
C MET A 150 4.23 -4.72 -2.99
N VAL A 151 3.56 -3.77 -3.62
CA VAL A 151 2.11 -3.59 -3.51
C VAL A 151 1.47 -3.86 -4.86
N THR A 152 0.44 -4.72 -4.89
CA THR A 152 -0.29 -5.05 -6.10
C THR A 152 -1.80 -4.84 -5.91
N PHE A 153 -2.48 -4.52 -6.99
CA PHE A 153 -3.93 -4.49 -7.09
C PHE A 153 -4.38 -5.50 -8.14
N ASP A 154 -5.15 -6.49 -7.74
CA ASP A 154 -5.51 -7.64 -8.59
C ASP A 154 -4.27 -8.32 -9.22
N GLY A 155 -3.14 -8.36 -8.50
CA GLY A 155 -1.86 -8.91 -8.95
C GLY A 155 -1.03 -8.01 -9.87
N VAL A 156 -1.51 -6.81 -10.19
CA VAL A 156 -0.78 -5.82 -11.00
C VAL A 156 0.01 -4.89 -10.09
N PRO A 157 1.30 -4.62 -10.36
CA PRO A 157 2.12 -3.72 -9.55
C PRO A 157 1.53 -2.31 -9.45
N MET A 158 1.50 -1.77 -8.24
CA MET A 158 1.08 -0.40 -7.93
C MET A 158 2.25 0.50 -7.56
N ILE A 159 3.41 -0.06 -7.28
CA ILE A 159 4.60 0.72 -6.96
C ILE A 159 5.30 1.25 -8.21
N ASP A 160 5.92 2.39 -8.07
CA ASP A 160 6.81 2.95 -9.08
C ASP A 160 8.14 2.18 -9.09
N PRO A 161 8.58 1.59 -10.21
CA PRO A 161 9.85 0.87 -10.27
C PRO A 161 11.06 1.73 -9.89
N ALA A 162 11.08 3.00 -10.27
CA ALA A 162 12.19 3.91 -10.06
C ALA A 162 12.52 4.14 -8.60
N TYR A 163 11.50 4.17 -7.74
CA TYR A 163 11.65 4.45 -6.31
C TYR A 163 11.21 3.33 -5.40
N GLY A 164 10.46 2.35 -5.93
CA GLY A 164 9.69 1.46 -5.08
C GLY A 164 8.62 2.18 -4.24
N VAL A 165 8.23 3.40 -4.64
CA VAL A 165 7.26 4.21 -3.91
C VAL A 165 5.84 3.75 -4.20
N TRP A 166 5.07 3.61 -3.13
CA TRP A 166 3.63 3.51 -3.18
C TRP A 166 2.99 4.52 -2.23
N GLN A 167 2.05 5.28 -2.76
CA GLN A 167 1.24 6.19 -1.95
C GLN A 167 -0.03 5.47 -1.52
N SER A 168 -0.23 5.27 -0.22
CA SER A 168 -1.41 4.57 0.29
C SER A 168 -2.73 5.20 -0.16
N SER A 169 -2.74 6.50 -0.40
CA SER A 169 -3.87 7.25 -0.94
C SER A 169 -4.16 6.99 -2.43
N GLU A 170 -3.32 6.20 -3.14
CA GLU A 170 -3.67 5.66 -4.46
C GLU A 170 -4.85 4.68 -4.36
N LEU A 171 -5.01 4.00 -3.22
CA LEU A 171 -6.18 3.19 -2.88
C LEU A 171 -6.87 3.77 -1.63
N PRO A 172 -7.66 4.85 -1.81
CA PRO A 172 -8.13 5.65 -0.68
C PRO A 172 -9.20 4.95 0.17
N ASN A 173 -9.93 4.00 -0.38
CA ASN A 173 -11.07 3.33 0.26
C ASN A 173 -11.06 1.83 -0.03
N LEU A 174 -11.57 1.04 0.92
CA LEU A 174 -11.62 -0.41 0.84
C LEU A 174 -13.00 -0.98 0.45
N SER A 175 -13.97 -0.15 0.10
CA SER A 175 -15.37 -0.56 -0.11
C SER A 175 -15.53 -1.61 -1.22
N PHE A 176 -14.74 -1.55 -2.28
CA PHE A 176 -14.73 -2.51 -3.38
C PHE A 176 -13.58 -3.54 -3.30
N ILE A 177 -12.86 -3.61 -2.17
CA ILE A 177 -11.85 -4.64 -1.91
C ILE A 177 -12.51 -5.86 -1.25
N SER A 178 -12.35 -7.02 -1.84
CA SER A 178 -12.83 -8.30 -1.29
C SER A 178 -11.93 -8.85 -0.19
N GLY A 179 -10.68 -8.46 -0.17
CA GLY A 179 -9.69 -8.83 0.81
C GLY A 179 -8.28 -8.54 0.31
N LEU A 180 -7.30 -8.85 1.12
CA LEU A 180 -5.90 -8.76 0.74
C LEU A 180 -5.09 -9.95 1.26
N SER A 181 -3.93 -10.19 0.67
CA SER A 181 -2.95 -11.14 1.17
C SER A 181 -1.61 -10.46 1.41
N VAL A 182 -0.97 -10.84 2.50
CA VAL A 182 0.41 -10.45 2.83
C VAL A 182 1.29 -11.68 2.68
N THR A 183 2.29 -11.60 1.80
CA THR A 183 3.32 -12.62 1.63
C THR A 183 4.58 -12.13 2.33
N TYR A 184 5.15 -12.95 3.19
CA TYR A 184 6.34 -12.61 3.96
C TYR A 184 7.59 -13.02 3.21
N GLY A 185 8.48 -12.06 2.97
CA GLY A 185 9.68 -12.23 2.16
C GLY A 185 9.42 -12.29 0.64
N PRO A 186 10.44 -12.62 -0.15
CA PRO A 186 10.38 -12.53 -1.61
C PRO A 186 9.25 -13.32 -2.28
N GLY A 187 8.80 -14.43 -1.67
CA GLY A 187 7.75 -15.25 -2.22
C GLY A 187 8.19 -16.17 -3.36
N TYR A 188 7.23 -16.83 -4.02
CA TYR A 188 7.48 -17.73 -5.13
C TYR A 188 8.04 -17.02 -6.38
N ALA A 189 8.92 -17.68 -7.11
CA ALA A 189 9.57 -17.15 -8.31
C ALA A 189 8.57 -16.59 -9.34
N VAL A 190 7.48 -17.30 -9.59
CA VAL A 190 6.43 -16.89 -10.54
C VAL A 190 5.63 -15.67 -10.07
N ASN A 191 5.49 -15.43 -8.75
CA ASN A 191 4.67 -14.35 -8.21
C ASN A 191 5.39 -13.01 -8.09
N ARG A 192 6.72 -13.04 -8.11
CA ARG A 192 7.53 -11.83 -7.93
C ARG A 192 7.44 -10.89 -9.11
N TRP A 193 7.53 -9.63 -8.80
CA TRP A 193 7.81 -8.54 -9.70
C TRP A 193 9.18 -7.91 -9.35
N TYR A 194 9.53 -6.80 -9.99
CA TYR A 194 10.68 -5.97 -9.63
C TYR A 194 10.58 -5.48 -8.16
N ASN A 195 11.70 -5.15 -7.55
CA ASN A 195 11.81 -4.58 -6.20
C ASN A 195 11.12 -5.37 -5.06
N ASN A 196 10.70 -6.60 -5.29
CA ASN A 196 10.06 -7.44 -4.29
C ASN A 196 11.10 -8.30 -3.54
N ILE A 197 11.75 -7.71 -2.56
CA ILE A 197 12.77 -8.39 -1.74
C ILE A 197 12.38 -8.60 -0.29
N GLY A 198 11.41 -7.82 0.25
CA GLY A 198 11.00 -7.88 1.65
C GLY A 198 9.62 -8.51 1.88
N GLY A 199 8.76 -8.51 0.88
CA GLY A 199 7.40 -9.03 0.99
C GLY A 199 6.45 -8.43 -0.04
N ALA A 200 5.21 -8.91 -0.05
CA ALA A 200 4.19 -8.40 -0.95
C ALA A 200 2.83 -8.26 -0.29
N ILE A 201 2.13 -7.18 -0.64
CA ILE A 201 0.73 -6.93 -0.29
C ILE A 201 -0.08 -6.95 -1.58
N ASN A 202 -1.06 -7.84 -1.68
CA ASN A 202 -1.95 -7.90 -2.83
C ASN A 202 -3.38 -7.56 -2.44
N TYR A 203 -3.89 -6.42 -2.88
CA TYR A 203 -5.29 -6.03 -2.73
C TYR A 203 -6.12 -6.69 -3.83
N VAL A 204 -7.07 -7.52 -3.44
CA VAL A 204 -7.96 -8.21 -4.36
C VAL A 204 -9.30 -7.48 -4.41
N PRO A 205 -9.65 -6.83 -5.53
CA PRO A 205 -10.95 -6.19 -5.68
C PRO A 205 -12.08 -7.21 -5.81
N ILE A 206 -13.32 -6.75 -5.72
CA ILE A 206 -14.50 -7.56 -6.05
C ILE A 206 -14.39 -8.07 -7.48
N GLN A 207 -14.79 -9.30 -7.71
CA GLN A 207 -14.75 -9.96 -9.02
C GLN A 207 -16.15 -10.08 -9.59
N PRO A 208 -16.32 -10.09 -10.93
CA PRO A 208 -17.59 -10.41 -11.56
C PRO A 208 -18.11 -11.76 -11.09
N THR A 209 -19.40 -11.88 -10.84
CA THR A 209 -20.07 -13.10 -10.36
C THR A 209 -21.13 -13.59 -11.34
N ALA A 210 -21.66 -14.80 -11.09
CA ALA A 210 -22.70 -15.36 -11.93
C ALA A 210 -24.10 -14.74 -11.67
N LYS A 211 -24.28 -14.08 -10.51
CA LYS A 211 -25.57 -13.46 -10.13
C LYS A 211 -25.46 -11.94 -10.19
N SER A 212 -26.47 -11.31 -10.74
CA SER A 212 -26.61 -9.85 -10.69
C SER A 212 -26.79 -9.39 -9.26
N GLN A 213 -26.14 -8.30 -8.90
CA GLN A 213 -26.31 -7.66 -7.60
C GLN A 213 -25.85 -6.21 -7.65
N ALA A 214 -26.45 -5.40 -6.80
CA ALA A 214 -26.00 -4.03 -6.58
C ALA A 214 -25.85 -3.73 -5.09
N VAL A 215 -24.90 -2.88 -4.78
CA VAL A 215 -24.68 -2.40 -3.42
C VAL A 215 -24.48 -0.90 -3.48
N ILE A 216 -25.12 -0.17 -2.59
CA ILE A 216 -24.85 1.23 -2.33
C ILE A 216 -24.61 1.43 -0.85
N GLY A 217 -23.64 2.23 -0.50
CA GLY A 217 -23.27 2.53 0.88
C GLY A 217 -22.92 3.97 1.10
N GLY A 218 -22.95 4.38 2.35
CA GLY A 218 -22.46 5.67 2.78
C GLY A 218 -22.10 5.65 4.24
N PHE A 219 -21.26 6.57 4.66
CA PHE A 219 -20.86 6.71 6.04
C PHE A 219 -20.58 8.18 6.40
N PHE A 220 -20.65 8.44 7.69
CA PHE A 220 -20.28 9.69 8.31
C PHE A 220 -19.61 9.41 9.65
N GLY A 221 -18.69 10.27 10.07
CA GLY A 221 -18.03 10.11 11.37
C GLY A 221 -17.19 11.30 11.81
N SER A 222 -16.36 11.06 12.81
CA SER A 222 -15.49 12.05 13.44
C SER A 222 -14.64 12.79 12.41
N TYR A 223 -14.35 14.05 12.68
CA TYR A 223 -13.53 14.92 11.83
C TYR A 223 -14.09 15.10 10.43
N ASP A 224 -15.42 15.15 10.30
CA ASP A 224 -16.12 15.31 9.01
C ASP A 224 -15.70 14.26 7.96
N ASN A 225 -15.30 13.06 8.43
CA ASN A 225 -15.11 11.93 7.54
C ASN A 225 -16.45 11.47 7.00
N ARG A 226 -16.59 11.45 5.69
CA ARG A 226 -17.81 11.04 5.01
C ARG A 226 -17.52 10.50 3.63
N GLY A 227 -18.32 9.54 3.21
CA GLY A 227 -18.15 8.96 1.90
C GLY A 227 -19.39 8.22 1.44
N VAL A 228 -19.41 7.98 0.13
CA VAL A 228 -20.40 7.13 -0.53
C VAL A 228 -19.67 6.12 -1.40
N ASP A 229 -20.21 4.90 -1.47
CA ASP A 229 -19.68 3.85 -2.31
C ASP A 229 -20.82 3.09 -3.03
N PHE A 230 -20.49 2.55 -4.18
CA PHE A 230 -21.39 1.66 -4.91
C PHE A 230 -20.63 0.52 -5.56
N ALA A 231 -21.33 -0.57 -5.82
CA ALA A 231 -20.85 -1.67 -6.66
C ALA A 231 -22.05 -2.31 -7.38
N VAL A 232 -21.88 -2.58 -8.67
CA VAL A 232 -22.88 -3.23 -9.51
C VAL A 232 -22.21 -4.40 -10.23
N ASP A 233 -22.82 -5.57 -10.13
CA ASP A 233 -22.42 -6.79 -10.83
C ASP A 233 -23.51 -7.18 -11.81
N SER A 234 -23.16 -7.41 -13.06
CA SER A 234 -24.13 -7.73 -14.11
C SER A 234 -24.74 -9.13 -13.99
N GLY A 235 -24.11 -10.02 -13.21
CA GLY A 235 -24.29 -11.45 -13.37
C GLY A 235 -23.67 -11.96 -14.67
N GLU A 236 -23.82 -13.25 -14.93
CA GLU A 236 -23.31 -13.88 -16.16
C GLU A 236 -24.37 -13.95 -17.23
N LEU A 237 -24.01 -13.52 -18.43
CA LEU A 237 -24.82 -13.64 -19.65
C LEU A 237 -23.96 -14.16 -20.79
N ASN A 238 -24.25 -15.36 -21.27
CA ASN A 238 -23.51 -16.00 -22.39
C ASN A 238 -21.98 -16.04 -22.17
N GLY A 239 -21.54 -16.33 -20.95
CA GLY A 239 -20.13 -16.38 -20.54
C GLY A 239 -19.50 -15.00 -20.30
N TRP A 240 -20.24 -13.90 -20.42
CA TRP A 240 -19.80 -12.57 -20.04
C TRP A 240 -20.31 -12.20 -18.65
N SER A 241 -19.47 -11.60 -17.84
CA SER A 241 -19.85 -10.98 -16.58
C SER A 241 -19.00 -9.73 -16.34
N ALA A 242 -19.57 -8.74 -15.66
CA ALA A 242 -18.91 -7.47 -15.42
C ALA A 242 -19.20 -6.97 -14.01
N VAL A 243 -18.26 -6.24 -13.44
CA VAL A 243 -18.43 -5.48 -12.20
C VAL A 243 -17.95 -4.05 -12.39
N LEU A 244 -18.72 -3.10 -11.85
CA LEU A 244 -18.36 -1.70 -11.76
C LEU A 244 -18.54 -1.25 -10.31
N ALA A 245 -17.54 -0.56 -9.76
CA ALA A 245 -17.59 -0.03 -8.41
C ALA A 245 -16.93 1.33 -8.31
N GLY A 246 -17.30 2.11 -7.32
CA GLY A 246 -16.72 3.42 -7.08
C GLY A 246 -16.93 3.91 -5.67
N THR A 247 -16.11 4.88 -5.28
CA THR A 247 -16.18 5.59 -4.01
C THR A 247 -15.81 7.05 -4.18
N ILE A 248 -16.44 7.91 -3.38
CA ILE A 248 -16.13 9.33 -3.24
C ILE A 248 -16.10 9.63 -1.76
N ASP A 249 -14.96 10.16 -1.30
CA ASP A 249 -14.69 10.36 0.12
C ASP A 249 -14.13 11.76 0.38
N ARG A 250 -14.49 12.30 1.54
CA ARG A 250 -13.90 13.50 2.12
C ARG A 250 -13.55 13.23 3.56
N SER A 251 -12.46 13.81 4.00
CA SER A 251 -11.96 13.62 5.37
C SER A 251 -11.37 14.92 5.89
N GLY A 252 -11.79 15.31 7.08
CA GLY A 252 -11.00 16.18 7.94
C GLY A 252 -9.77 15.45 8.48
N ASN A 253 -9.04 16.11 9.34
CA ASN A 253 -7.92 15.53 10.07
C ASN A 253 -8.11 15.82 11.55
N TYR A 254 -7.69 14.89 12.43
CA TYR A 254 -7.67 15.11 13.87
C TYR A 254 -6.57 16.10 14.29
N LEU A 255 -5.55 16.31 13.47
CA LEU A 255 -4.61 17.41 13.68
C LEU A 255 -5.30 18.72 13.35
N HIS A 256 -5.03 19.75 14.14
CA HIS A 256 -5.68 21.07 14.04
C HIS A 256 -4.65 22.20 14.12
N GLY A 257 -5.08 23.40 13.75
CA GLY A 257 -4.23 24.59 13.76
C GLY A 257 -3.84 25.11 12.36
N TYR A 258 -4.10 24.35 11.29
CA TYR A 258 -3.80 24.81 9.94
C TYR A 258 -4.87 25.72 9.30
N GLY A 259 -6.09 25.78 9.82
CA GLY A 259 -7.08 26.79 9.42
C GLY A 259 -8.05 26.39 8.32
N PHE A 260 -8.22 25.09 8.03
CA PHE A 260 -9.26 24.57 7.13
C PHE A 260 -9.75 23.17 7.57
N ASP A 261 -11.01 22.82 7.22
CA ASP A 261 -11.70 21.68 7.82
C ASP A 261 -11.53 20.35 7.07
N ASN A 262 -11.47 20.38 5.73
CA ASN A 262 -11.43 19.18 4.90
C ASN A 262 -10.17 19.14 4.03
N PRO A 263 -9.01 18.81 4.62
CA PRO A 263 -7.76 18.81 3.90
C PRO A 263 -7.63 17.65 2.90
N GLN A 264 -8.51 16.65 2.98
CA GLN A 264 -8.43 15.44 2.19
C GLN A 264 -9.71 15.21 1.38
N SER A 265 -9.54 14.83 0.13
CA SER A 265 -10.63 14.38 -0.74
C SER A 265 -10.13 13.33 -1.70
N SER A 266 -10.95 12.34 -1.99
CA SER A 266 -10.60 11.27 -2.92
C SER A 266 -11.79 10.73 -3.66
N TYR A 267 -11.53 10.15 -4.82
CA TYR A 267 -12.44 9.25 -5.49
C TYR A 267 -11.66 8.12 -6.17
N ALA A 268 -12.28 6.97 -6.24
CA ALA A 268 -11.74 5.83 -6.96
C ALA A 268 -12.86 5.07 -7.68
N TYR A 269 -12.55 4.55 -8.85
CA TYR A 269 -13.44 3.72 -9.65
C TYR A 269 -12.71 2.47 -10.12
N TYR A 270 -13.42 1.38 -10.14
CA TYR A 270 -12.93 0.08 -10.58
C TYR A 270 -13.95 -0.59 -11.47
N GLY A 271 -13.49 -1.16 -12.58
CA GLY A 271 -14.32 -1.96 -13.46
C GLY A 271 -13.58 -3.20 -13.94
N LYS A 272 -14.28 -4.32 -14.07
CA LYS A 272 -13.74 -5.54 -14.65
C LYS A 272 -14.78 -6.25 -15.49
N LEU A 273 -14.40 -6.60 -16.72
CA LEU A 273 -15.17 -7.42 -17.66
C LEU A 273 -14.46 -8.78 -17.75
N LEU A 274 -15.21 -9.85 -17.62
CA LEU A 274 -14.74 -11.23 -17.74
C LEU A 274 -15.53 -11.94 -18.84
N LYS A 275 -14.81 -12.63 -19.73
CA LYS A 275 -15.34 -13.59 -20.68
C LYS A 275 -14.81 -14.97 -20.35
N THR A 276 -15.71 -15.91 -20.11
CA THR A 276 -15.40 -17.35 -20.02
C THR A 276 -15.76 -18.02 -21.34
N PHE A 277 -14.88 -18.85 -21.85
CA PHE A 277 -15.07 -19.65 -23.06
C PHE A 277 -14.68 -21.11 -22.77
N SER A 278 -14.83 -22.02 -23.72
CA SER A 278 -14.73 -23.46 -23.53
C SER A 278 -13.42 -23.92 -22.90
N ASN A 279 -12.30 -23.30 -23.33
CA ASN A 279 -10.94 -23.71 -22.91
C ASN A 279 -10.25 -22.63 -22.05
N GLY A 280 -10.98 -21.62 -21.58
CA GLY A 280 -10.32 -20.61 -20.76
C GLY A 280 -11.16 -19.39 -20.44
N ARG A 281 -10.46 -18.32 -20.10
CA ARG A 281 -11.09 -17.03 -19.79
C ARG A 281 -10.15 -15.88 -20.08
N ILE A 282 -10.72 -14.75 -20.45
CA ILE A 282 -10.02 -13.47 -20.57
C ILE A 282 -10.77 -12.42 -19.73
N SER A 283 -10.03 -11.55 -19.07
CA SER A 283 -10.62 -10.41 -18.39
C SER A 283 -9.88 -9.12 -18.71
N PHE A 284 -10.62 -8.02 -18.70
CA PHE A 284 -10.12 -6.67 -18.84
C PHE A 284 -10.50 -5.90 -17.59
N GLY A 285 -9.52 -5.32 -16.92
CA GLY A 285 -9.73 -4.56 -15.70
C GLY A 285 -9.22 -3.12 -15.86
N GLY A 286 -9.88 -2.22 -15.17
CA GLY A 286 -9.49 -0.83 -15.07
C GLY A 286 -9.68 -0.30 -13.66
N PHE A 287 -8.72 0.49 -13.21
CA PHE A 287 -8.81 1.20 -11.95
C PHE A 287 -8.31 2.63 -12.17
N LEU A 288 -9.02 3.58 -11.60
CA LEU A 288 -8.58 4.96 -11.56
C LEU A 288 -8.83 5.53 -10.18
N SER A 289 -7.88 6.33 -9.69
CA SER A 289 -8.05 7.09 -8.46
C SER A 289 -7.48 8.50 -8.59
N ARG A 290 -8.07 9.38 -7.83
CA ARG A 290 -7.51 10.69 -7.53
C ARG A 290 -7.72 10.99 -6.06
N SER A 291 -6.65 11.38 -5.41
CA SER A 291 -6.67 11.87 -4.05
C SER A 291 -5.95 13.21 -3.96
N THR A 292 -6.36 14.00 -2.99
CA THR A 292 -5.67 15.22 -2.60
C THR A 292 -5.64 15.22 -1.09
N ALA A 293 -4.46 15.37 -0.53
CA ALA A 293 -4.28 15.42 0.91
C ALA A 293 -3.34 16.53 1.32
N PHE A 294 -3.52 17.01 2.53
CA PHE A 294 -2.60 17.90 3.22
C PHE A 294 -1.69 17.05 4.10
N ARG A 295 -0.39 17.31 4.02
CA ARG A 295 0.61 16.67 4.85
C ARG A 295 1.09 17.65 5.92
N PRO A 296 0.65 17.49 7.18
CA PRO A 296 1.16 18.29 8.28
C PRO A 296 2.63 17.99 8.54
N LEU A 297 3.31 18.91 9.21
CA LEU A 297 4.66 18.68 9.71
C LEU A 297 4.58 18.24 11.17
N PRO A 298 5.30 17.19 11.58
CA PRO A 298 5.44 16.84 13.00
C PRO A 298 5.97 18.02 13.82
N ILE A 299 5.45 18.17 15.03
CA ILE A 299 5.87 19.23 15.98
C ILE A 299 6.69 18.64 17.12
N PRO A 300 7.50 19.44 17.83
CA PRO A 300 8.23 18.97 19.01
C PRO A 300 7.30 18.39 20.08
N ILE A 301 7.75 17.33 20.74
CA ILE A 301 7.04 16.75 21.90
C ILE A 301 7.06 17.73 23.06
N THR A 302 8.27 18.18 23.43
CA THR A 302 8.49 19.06 24.57
C THR A 302 8.77 20.48 24.14
N ALA A 303 8.32 21.45 24.93
CA ALA A 303 8.65 22.84 24.73
C ALA A 303 10.14 23.06 24.94
N ASN A 304 10.78 23.69 23.94
CA ASN A 304 12.10 24.25 24.11
C ASN A 304 11.94 25.77 24.07
N GLN A 305 12.30 26.44 25.14
CA GLN A 305 12.17 27.91 25.24
C GLN A 305 13.03 28.64 24.22
N ASN A 306 14.01 27.96 23.64
CA ASN A 306 14.86 28.49 22.59
C ASN A 306 14.34 28.21 21.18
N VAL A 307 13.12 27.68 21.04
CA VAL A 307 12.52 27.36 19.74
C VAL A 307 11.11 27.93 19.66
N THR A 308 10.93 28.97 18.87
CA THR A 308 9.60 29.48 18.54
C THR A 308 9.13 28.92 17.21
N ILE A 309 7.87 29.09 16.89
CA ILE A 309 7.28 28.77 15.59
C ILE A 309 8.01 29.44 14.42
N ASN A 310 8.62 30.60 14.67
CA ASN A 310 9.38 31.36 13.67
C ASN A 310 10.85 30.94 13.61
N GLY A 311 11.25 29.95 14.39
CA GLY A 311 12.57 29.31 14.34
C GLY A 311 13.74 30.24 14.69
N VAL A 312 14.89 29.91 14.15
CA VAL A 312 16.16 30.64 14.36
C VAL A 312 16.59 31.27 13.03
N ASN A 313 17.02 32.49 13.08
CA ASN A 313 17.61 33.16 11.92
C ASN A 313 18.91 32.43 11.52
N SER A 314 18.93 31.88 10.31
CA SER A 314 20.04 31.07 9.81
C SER A 314 21.35 31.87 9.62
N ILE A 315 21.29 33.17 9.53
CA ILE A 315 22.46 34.04 9.33
C ILE A 315 23.04 34.50 10.67
N THR A 316 22.17 34.88 11.61
CA THR A 316 22.61 35.52 12.87
C THR A 316 22.61 34.52 14.04
N GLY A 317 21.98 33.32 13.90
CA GLY A 317 21.80 32.39 14.98
C GLY A 317 20.82 32.86 16.08
N GLN A 318 20.17 34.01 15.88
CA GLN A 318 19.22 34.54 16.85
C GLN A 318 17.85 33.88 16.75
N ILE A 319 17.20 33.68 17.91
CA ILE A 319 15.84 33.13 17.99
C ILE A 319 14.87 34.18 17.48
N ASN A 320 14.06 33.85 16.50
CA ASN A 320 13.00 34.73 16.03
C ASN A 320 11.87 34.80 17.06
N PRO A 321 11.34 35.97 17.42
CA PRO A 321 10.25 36.08 18.36
C PRO A 321 8.99 35.42 17.79
N GLY A 322 8.29 34.66 18.64
CA GLY A 322 7.04 34.01 18.28
C GLY A 322 6.54 33.07 19.38
N PRO A 323 5.39 32.46 19.21
CA PRO A 323 4.89 31.46 20.15
C PRO A 323 5.74 30.19 20.13
N ILE A 324 5.86 29.53 21.27
CA ILE A 324 6.50 28.23 21.40
C ILE A 324 5.48 27.15 21.04
N TYR A 325 5.76 26.38 19.99
CA TYR A 325 4.91 25.29 19.51
C TYR A 325 5.51 23.94 19.89
N SER A 326 4.70 23.13 20.57
CA SER A 326 5.01 21.73 20.89
C SER A 326 3.71 21.02 21.29
N GLN A 327 3.73 19.67 21.34
CA GLN A 327 2.61 18.93 21.93
C GLN A 327 2.31 19.37 23.37
N GLN A 328 3.36 19.75 24.11
CA GLN A 328 3.24 20.22 25.49
C GLN A 328 2.58 21.61 25.61
N THR A 329 2.89 22.55 24.74
CA THR A 329 2.43 23.95 24.87
C THR A 329 1.16 24.25 24.08
N THR A 330 1.00 23.70 22.90
CA THR A 330 -0.11 24.01 22.00
C THR A 330 -1.14 22.89 21.90
N GLY A 331 -0.82 21.73 22.45
CA GLY A 331 -1.69 20.55 22.48
C GLY A 331 -1.18 19.40 21.63
N PHE A 332 -1.53 18.17 22.05
CA PHE A 332 -1.03 16.93 21.47
C PHE A 332 -1.35 16.80 19.98
N TYR A 333 -2.52 17.26 19.55
CA TYR A 333 -3.00 17.16 18.18
C TYR A 333 -2.85 18.47 17.39
N THR A 334 -1.96 19.34 17.80
CA THR A 334 -1.71 20.60 17.08
C THR A 334 -0.73 20.40 15.93
N THR A 335 -0.92 21.10 14.85
CA THR A 335 0.03 21.20 13.74
C THR A 335 0.37 22.66 13.44
N LEU A 336 1.37 22.89 12.58
CA LEU A 336 1.77 24.24 12.20
C LEU A 336 0.67 24.94 11.38
N PRO A 337 0.47 26.25 11.58
CA PRO A 337 -0.47 27.04 10.80
C PRO A 337 0.01 27.21 9.34
N LEU A 338 -0.92 27.45 8.43
CA LEU A 338 -0.64 27.66 6.99
C LEU A 338 0.35 28.79 6.70
N SER A 339 0.42 29.79 7.57
CA SER A 339 1.38 30.89 7.44
C SER A 339 2.84 30.47 7.62
N ILE A 340 3.07 29.31 8.20
CA ILE A 340 4.40 28.75 8.46
C ILE A 340 4.68 27.56 7.56
N TYR A 341 3.72 26.63 7.41
CA TYR A 341 3.93 25.42 6.67
C TYR A 341 2.66 25.00 5.92
N PHE A 342 2.85 24.62 4.67
CA PHE A 342 1.82 24.10 3.83
C PHE A 342 2.39 23.03 2.88
N LYS A 343 1.79 21.87 2.86
CA LYS A 343 2.13 20.83 1.87
C LYS A 343 0.89 20.09 1.41
N ARG A 344 0.49 20.37 0.17
CA ARG A 344 -0.63 19.70 -0.50
C ARG A 344 -0.10 18.70 -1.51
N ILE A 345 -0.71 17.52 -1.54
CA ILE A 345 -0.25 16.40 -2.36
C ILE A 345 -1.42 15.85 -3.17
N PRO A 346 -1.67 16.34 -4.38
CA PRO A 346 -2.52 15.68 -5.35
C PRO A 346 -1.83 14.44 -5.92
N ILE A 347 -2.56 13.32 -5.95
CA ILE A 347 -2.11 12.04 -6.50
C ILE A 347 -3.13 11.56 -7.52
N ARG A 348 -2.68 10.99 -8.62
CA ARG A 348 -3.50 10.37 -9.67
C ARG A 348 -2.91 9.04 -10.07
N THR A 349 -3.77 8.03 -10.17
CA THR A 349 -3.37 6.69 -10.62
C THR A 349 -4.39 6.17 -11.63
N TYR A 350 -3.89 5.69 -12.76
CA TYR A 350 -4.67 4.95 -13.76
C TYR A 350 -4.01 3.59 -13.95
N LEU A 351 -4.81 2.55 -13.97
CA LEU A 351 -4.39 1.18 -14.21
C LEU A 351 -5.35 0.55 -15.21
N LEU A 352 -4.80 -0.02 -16.28
CA LEU A 352 -5.51 -0.83 -17.24
C LEU A 352 -4.78 -2.16 -17.37
N TYR A 353 -5.50 -3.26 -17.41
CA TYR A 353 -4.87 -4.56 -17.55
C TYR A 353 -5.78 -5.58 -18.24
N SER A 354 -5.16 -6.56 -18.88
CA SER A 354 -5.84 -7.75 -19.36
C SER A 354 -5.19 -8.99 -18.75
N ARG A 355 -6.00 -10.00 -18.50
CA ARG A 355 -5.56 -11.29 -17.99
C ARG A 355 -6.19 -12.40 -18.80
N LEU A 356 -5.33 -13.25 -19.39
CA LEU A 356 -5.71 -14.42 -20.15
C LEU A 356 -5.30 -15.69 -19.39
N THR A 357 -6.17 -16.67 -19.37
CA THR A 357 -5.87 -18.07 -19.01
C THR A 357 -6.50 -18.93 -20.09
N ASP A 358 -5.68 -19.70 -20.81
CA ASP A 358 -6.08 -20.55 -21.92
C ASP A 358 -5.52 -21.95 -21.74
N HIS A 359 -6.39 -22.94 -21.61
CA HIS A 359 -6.03 -24.35 -21.53
C HIS A 359 -5.78 -24.86 -22.95
N LEU A 360 -4.53 -24.98 -23.33
CA LEU A 360 -4.11 -25.42 -24.67
C LEU A 360 -4.43 -26.91 -24.87
N ASP A 361 -4.23 -27.69 -23.81
CA ASP A 361 -4.58 -29.11 -23.76
C ASP A 361 -4.77 -29.55 -22.29
N SER A 362 -4.82 -30.86 -22.02
CA SER A 362 -4.98 -31.42 -20.69
C SER A 362 -3.77 -31.21 -19.77
N TYR A 363 -2.62 -30.87 -20.31
CA TYR A 363 -1.36 -30.72 -19.57
C TYR A 363 -0.88 -29.28 -19.53
N ALA A 364 -1.11 -28.49 -20.57
CA ALA A 364 -0.55 -27.17 -20.77
C ALA A 364 -1.60 -26.07 -20.67
N THR A 365 -1.33 -25.06 -19.87
CA THR A 365 -2.13 -23.84 -19.80
C THR A 365 -1.24 -22.63 -20.02
N PHE A 366 -1.64 -21.76 -20.92
CA PHE A 366 -1.01 -20.47 -21.13
C PHE A 366 -1.65 -19.41 -20.24
N HIS A 367 -0.83 -18.60 -19.63
CA HIS A 367 -1.25 -17.46 -18.81
C HIS A 367 -0.56 -16.19 -19.28
N ASN A 368 -1.30 -15.10 -19.30
CA ASN A 368 -0.71 -13.79 -19.55
C ASN A 368 -1.36 -12.71 -18.70
N LEU A 369 -0.56 -11.74 -18.26
CA LEU A 369 -0.98 -10.52 -17.63
C LEU A 369 -0.28 -9.35 -18.30
N LEU A 370 -1.04 -8.56 -19.06
CA LEU A 370 -0.59 -7.33 -19.69
C LEU A 370 -1.16 -6.15 -18.91
N PHE A 371 -0.36 -5.12 -18.63
CA PHE A 371 -0.83 -3.94 -17.93
C PHE A 371 -0.17 -2.64 -18.38
N PHE A 372 -0.89 -1.56 -18.15
CA PHE A 372 -0.41 -0.18 -18.17
C PHE A 372 -0.78 0.49 -16.86
N ARG A 373 0.19 1.16 -16.23
CA ARG A 373 -0.02 2.01 -15.06
C ARG A 373 0.52 3.40 -15.32
N TYR A 374 -0.28 4.40 -15.01
CA TYR A 374 0.15 5.78 -14.85
C TYR A 374 0.04 6.18 -13.39
N GLY A 375 1.12 6.70 -12.83
CA GLY A 375 1.17 7.28 -11.49
C GLY A 375 1.66 8.73 -11.56
N ASN A 376 1.00 9.63 -10.87
CA ASN A 376 1.44 11.03 -10.79
C ASN A 376 1.24 11.55 -9.38
N ARG A 377 2.26 12.22 -8.88
CA ARG A 377 2.28 12.83 -7.56
C ARG A 377 2.82 14.25 -7.67
N ILE A 378 2.04 15.19 -7.18
CA ILE A 378 2.42 16.59 -7.16
C ILE A 378 2.59 17.01 -5.70
N HIS A 379 3.64 17.75 -5.39
CA HIS A 379 3.80 18.48 -4.14
C HIS A 379 3.71 19.97 -4.42
N ILE A 380 2.79 20.63 -3.73
CA ILE A 380 2.72 22.07 -3.63
C ILE A 380 3.12 22.39 -2.19
N HIS A 381 4.29 22.96 -2.01
CA HIS A 381 4.91 23.10 -0.71
C HIS A 381 5.30 24.56 -0.44
N TYR A 382 4.99 25.02 0.74
CA TYR A 382 5.44 26.29 1.30
C TYR A 382 6.04 26.03 2.67
N ASP A 383 7.17 26.63 2.93
CA ASP A 383 7.87 26.56 4.21
C ASP A 383 8.48 27.92 4.54
N ASN A 384 8.06 28.52 5.65
CA ASN A 384 8.56 29.77 6.19
C ASN A 384 9.07 29.59 7.63
N ILE A 385 9.56 28.39 7.93
CA ILE A 385 10.16 28.13 9.23
C ILE A 385 11.45 28.92 9.34
N GLY A 386 11.57 29.70 10.40
CA GLY A 386 12.75 30.51 10.64
C GLY A 386 12.72 31.92 10.04
N ASN A 387 11.56 32.40 9.58
CA ASN A 387 11.44 33.71 8.89
C ASN A 387 12.57 33.90 7.85
N SER A 388 12.86 32.80 7.13
CA SER A 388 13.83 32.88 6.06
C SER A 388 13.32 33.89 5.02
N PRO A 389 14.12 34.90 4.61
CA PRO A 389 13.75 35.75 3.49
C PRO A 389 13.55 34.99 2.18
N SER A 390 13.81 33.71 2.22
CA SER A 390 13.69 32.73 1.18
C SER A 390 12.70 31.64 1.52
N ALA A 391 11.49 32.03 1.94
CA ALA A 391 10.41 31.08 2.05
C ALA A 391 10.38 30.13 0.84
N LEU A 392 10.58 28.84 1.08
CA LEU A 392 10.65 27.84 0.02
C LEU A 392 9.26 27.54 -0.51
N ASN A 393 9.02 27.93 -1.73
CA ASN A 393 7.79 27.61 -2.44
C ASN A 393 8.13 26.63 -3.55
N GLN A 394 7.78 25.38 -3.36
CA GLN A 394 8.13 24.30 -4.29
C GLN A 394 6.91 23.79 -5.03
N TYR A 395 7.08 23.58 -6.31
CA TYR A 395 6.22 22.74 -7.12
C TYR A 395 7.04 21.54 -7.59
N TYR A 396 6.76 20.38 -7.02
CA TYR A 396 7.38 19.12 -7.41
C TYR A 396 6.36 18.24 -8.09
N ASN A 397 6.66 17.77 -9.28
CA ASN A 397 5.79 16.90 -10.07
C ASN A 397 6.57 15.66 -10.52
N ALA A 398 6.17 14.53 -10.01
CA ALA A 398 6.70 13.24 -10.40
C ALA A 398 5.62 12.40 -11.06
N SER A 399 5.95 11.76 -12.17
CA SER A 399 5.04 10.86 -12.87
C SER A 399 5.77 9.65 -13.44
N SER A 400 5.09 8.52 -13.50
CA SER A 400 5.59 7.31 -14.13
C SER A 400 4.55 6.70 -15.07
N ASP A 401 5.00 6.30 -16.25
CA ASP A 401 4.28 5.48 -17.21
C ASP A 401 4.91 4.09 -17.19
N THR A 402 4.21 3.09 -16.67
CA THR A 402 4.72 1.73 -16.52
C THR A 402 3.91 0.78 -17.39
N TYR A 403 4.58 0.02 -18.24
CA TYR A 403 4.02 -1.03 -19.10
C TYR A 403 4.60 -2.36 -18.67
N GLY A 404 3.80 -3.39 -18.58
CA GLY A 404 4.30 -4.70 -18.21
C GLY A 404 3.53 -5.82 -18.86
N ASP A 405 4.26 -6.88 -19.20
CA ASP A 405 3.74 -8.12 -19.74
C ASP A 405 4.37 -9.31 -19.01
N LYS A 406 3.54 -10.28 -18.64
CA LYS A 406 3.98 -11.47 -17.87
C LYS A 406 3.37 -12.74 -18.45
N PRO A 407 3.89 -13.22 -19.59
CA PRO A 407 3.50 -14.51 -20.15
C PRO A 407 4.18 -15.68 -19.40
N TYR A 408 3.45 -16.76 -19.17
CA TYR A 408 4.02 -18.00 -18.70
C TYR A 408 3.14 -19.21 -19.05
N PHE A 409 3.74 -20.36 -19.07
CA PHE A 409 3.08 -21.65 -19.21
C PHE A 409 3.07 -22.39 -17.87
N SER A 410 2.00 -23.09 -17.59
CA SER A 410 1.94 -24.10 -16.53
C SER A 410 1.67 -25.47 -17.13
N PHE A 411 2.52 -26.43 -16.77
CA PHE A 411 2.41 -27.83 -17.21
C PHE A 411 2.01 -28.68 -16.01
N SER A 412 0.83 -29.31 -16.08
CA SER A 412 0.31 -30.20 -15.06
C SER A 412 0.71 -31.65 -15.39
N LEU A 413 1.69 -32.16 -14.66
CA LEU A 413 2.21 -33.53 -14.77
C LEU A 413 1.77 -34.32 -13.54
N PRO A 414 1.87 -35.66 -13.51
CA PRO A 414 1.32 -36.47 -12.43
C PRO A 414 1.76 -36.10 -11.01
N GLU A 415 2.98 -35.64 -10.81
CA GLU A 415 3.56 -35.27 -9.51
C GLU A 415 4.12 -33.86 -9.50
N ASN A 416 4.08 -33.16 -10.64
CA ASN A 416 4.70 -31.85 -10.86
C ASN A 416 3.72 -30.87 -11.47
N LYS A 417 3.85 -29.62 -11.07
CA LYS A 417 3.31 -28.50 -11.79
C LYS A 417 4.44 -27.54 -12.15
N LEU A 418 4.97 -27.73 -13.34
CA LEU A 418 6.08 -26.89 -13.84
C LEU A 418 5.52 -25.58 -14.39
N LEU A 419 6.13 -24.47 -13.99
CA LEU A 419 5.81 -23.10 -14.41
C LEU A 419 7.04 -22.51 -15.07
N VAL A 420 6.90 -22.06 -16.31
CA VAL A 420 8.01 -21.49 -17.11
C VAL A 420 7.53 -20.23 -17.79
N GLY A 421 8.25 -19.14 -17.62
CA GLY A 421 7.89 -17.87 -18.25
C GLY A 421 8.79 -16.73 -17.83
N GLY A 422 8.27 -15.51 -17.97
CA GLY A 422 9.00 -14.32 -17.61
C GLY A 422 8.10 -13.12 -17.48
N TYR A 423 8.71 -11.98 -17.25
CA TYR A 423 8.06 -10.69 -17.44
C TYR A 423 9.01 -9.69 -18.08
N PHE A 424 8.38 -8.69 -18.69
CA PHE A 424 9.01 -7.51 -19.23
C PHE A 424 8.27 -6.29 -18.68
N VAL A 425 8.99 -5.35 -18.06
CA VAL A 425 8.44 -4.10 -17.56
C VAL A 425 9.25 -2.94 -18.10
N LEU A 426 8.58 -1.97 -18.68
CA LEU A 426 9.14 -0.68 -19.07
C LEU A 426 8.55 0.40 -18.17
N ASN A 427 9.40 1.27 -17.67
CA ASN A 427 9.00 2.44 -16.90
C ASN A 427 9.65 3.71 -17.42
N ASN A 428 8.84 4.73 -17.66
CA ASN A 428 9.27 6.07 -17.99
C ASN A 428 8.94 6.99 -16.82
N TYR A 429 9.89 7.19 -15.95
CA TYR A 429 9.75 8.10 -14.84
C TYR A 429 10.22 9.51 -15.20
N LYS A 430 9.44 10.51 -14.81
CA LYS A 430 9.73 11.93 -14.99
C LYS A 430 9.65 12.62 -13.65
N SER A 431 10.66 13.39 -13.32
CA SER A 431 10.72 14.22 -12.12
C SER A 431 10.98 15.66 -12.51
N PHE A 432 10.17 16.54 -11.98
CA PHE A 432 10.26 17.97 -12.23
C PHE A 432 10.09 18.72 -10.92
N LEU A 433 11.07 19.52 -10.55
CA LEU A 433 11.03 20.39 -9.39
C LEU A 433 11.29 21.83 -9.82
N ASP A 434 10.42 22.71 -9.41
CA ASP A 434 10.57 24.13 -9.63
C ASP A 434 10.18 24.92 -8.39
N PHE A 435 10.56 26.19 -8.36
CA PHE A 435 10.20 27.11 -7.29
C PHE A 435 9.31 28.19 -7.84
N TYR A 436 8.37 28.60 -7.04
CA TYR A 436 7.49 29.74 -7.33
C TYR A 436 7.40 30.61 -6.08
N ASN A 437 6.98 31.82 -6.22
CA ASN A 437 6.88 32.76 -5.10
C ASN A 437 5.40 33.15 -4.88
N PRO A 438 4.54 32.28 -4.34
CA PRO A 438 3.14 32.57 -4.13
C PRO A 438 2.97 33.48 -2.91
N THR A 439 1.98 34.33 -2.95
CA THR A 439 1.48 34.90 -1.71
C THR A 439 0.70 33.80 -0.95
N MET A 440 0.88 33.71 0.37
CA MET A 440 0.14 32.76 1.20
C MET A 440 -1.37 32.93 1.07
N GLN A 441 -1.83 34.14 0.83
CA GLN A 441 -3.25 34.40 0.63
C GLN A 441 -3.80 33.73 -0.63
N ALA A 442 -3.04 33.69 -1.72
CA ALA A 442 -3.47 32.97 -2.92
C ALA A 442 -3.52 31.46 -2.71
N VAL A 443 -2.57 30.90 -1.99
CA VAL A 443 -2.56 29.48 -1.61
C VAL A 443 -3.74 29.16 -0.71
N TYR A 444 -3.99 29.95 0.31
CA TYR A 444 -5.13 29.78 1.21
C TYR A 444 -6.46 29.86 0.46
N ASN A 445 -6.62 30.87 -0.41
CA ASN A 445 -7.84 31.01 -1.20
C ASN A 445 -8.09 29.82 -2.14
N SER A 446 -7.03 29.18 -2.64
CA SER A 446 -7.18 27.99 -3.48
C SER A 446 -7.69 26.76 -2.72
N LEU A 447 -7.58 26.75 -1.41
CA LEU A 447 -8.00 25.66 -0.52
C LEU A 447 -9.35 25.92 0.14
N SER A 448 -9.82 27.16 0.14
CA SER A 448 -11.13 27.53 0.68
C SER A 448 -12.23 26.79 -0.08
N PRO A 449 -13.24 26.22 0.59
CA PRO A 449 -14.37 25.57 -0.07
C PRO A 449 -15.17 26.50 -1.00
N ASN A 450 -14.99 27.82 -0.87
CA ASN A 450 -15.59 28.82 -1.76
C ASN A 450 -14.69 29.17 -2.96
N ALA A 451 -13.57 28.52 -3.13
CA ALA A 451 -12.62 28.78 -4.22
C ALA A 451 -13.05 28.11 -5.52
N GLY A 452 -14.14 28.53 -6.09
CA GLY A 452 -14.35 28.42 -7.54
C GLY A 452 -13.44 29.34 -8.35
N GLN A 453 -12.44 29.94 -7.69
CA GLN A 453 -11.48 30.85 -8.31
C GLN A 453 -10.16 30.11 -8.57
N THR A 454 -9.69 30.25 -9.79
CA THR A 454 -8.32 29.90 -10.17
C THR A 454 -7.37 30.55 -9.17
N ALA A 455 -6.61 29.75 -8.44
CA ALA A 455 -5.60 30.29 -7.54
C ALA A 455 -4.63 31.13 -8.38
N LEU A 456 -4.44 32.36 -8.01
CA LEU A 456 -3.44 33.22 -8.60
C LEU A 456 -2.20 33.11 -7.72
N ILE A 457 -1.06 32.84 -8.32
CA ILE A 457 0.24 32.95 -7.70
C ILE A 457 0.86 34.24 -8.27
N ASP A 458 1.19 35.19 -7.41
CA ASP A 458 1.65 36.51 -7.78
C ASP A 458 0.72 37.21 -8.81
N GLY A 459 -0.60 37.00 -8.67
CA GLY A 459 -1.58 37.62 -9.57
C GLY A 459 -1.72 36.93 -10.93
N GLN A 460 -1.00 35.81 -11.16
CA GLN A 460 -1.08 35.04 -12.39
C GLN A 460 -1.86 33.75 -12.21
N PRO A 461 -2.62 33.30 -13.23
CA PRO A 461 -3.27 31.99 -13.19
C PRO A 461 -2.23 30.91 -12.91
N THR A 462 -2.53 30.03 -11.95
CA THR A 462 -1.63 28.96 -11.51
C THR A 462 -1.39 27.92 -12.59
N ASN A 463 -0.49 28.21 -13.47
CA ASN A 463 0.18 27.18 -14.23
C ASN A 463 1.62 27.09 -13.68
N TYR A 464 1.82 26.27 -12.63
CA TYR A 464 3.07 26.12 -11.91
C TYR A 464 4.26 25.75 -12.80
N SER A 465 4.00 25.19 -13.96
CA SER A 465 5.02 24.76 -14.90
C SER A 465 5.63 25.88 -15.75
N ILE A 466 5.15 27.14 -15.63
CA ILE A 466 5.50 28.20 -16.60
C ILE A 466 6.33 29.34 -15.94
N GLN A 467 6.44 29.36 -14.63
CA GLN A 467 6.98 30.53 -13.95
C GLN A 467 8.49 30.66 -13.99
N LEU A 468 9.19 29.55 -14.18
CA LEU A 468 10.62 29.58 -14.45
C LEU A 468 10.89 28.97 -15.82
N PRO A 469 11.55 29.68 -16.73
CA PRO A 469 11.81 29.14 -18.08
C PRO A 469 12.68 27.88 -18.06
N ASN A 470 13.28 27.56 -16.91
CA ASN A 470 14.23 26.49 -16.73
C ASN A 470 13.98 25.82 -15.38
N ALA A 471 13.52 24.58 -15.39
CA ALA A 471 13.29 23.82 -14.16
C ALA A 471 14.59 23.68 -13.38
N PHE A 472 14.51 23.92 -12.07
CA PHE A 472 15.63 23.73 -11.15
C PHE A 472 16.13 22.28 -11.18
N HIS A 473 15.19 21.33 -11.14
CA HIS A 473 15.48 19.92 -11.27
C HIS A 473 14.53 19.33 -12.30
N SER A 474 15.08 18.71 -13.32
CA SER A 474 14.32 17.97 -14.32
C SER A 474 15.11 16.74 -14.72
N SER A 475 14.53 15.58 -14.52
CA SER A 475 15.16 14.31 -14.87
C SER A 475 14.18 13.32 -15.44
N TYR A 476 14.71 12.44 -16.29
CA TYR A 476 14.01 11.27 -16.80
C TYR A 476 14.79 10.03 -16.39
N LEU A 477 14.08 9.01 -15.97
CA LEU A 477 14.62 7.69 -15.73
C LEU A 477 13.83 6.69 -16.57
N TYR A 478 14.51 6.08 -17.52
CA TYR A 478 13.98 4.98 -18.33
C TYR A 478 14.49 3.68 -17.75
N GLU A 479 13.58 2.82 -17.35
CA GLU A 479 13.91 1.53 -16.75
C GLU A 479 13.31 0.41 -17.54
N THR A 480 14.08 -0.65 -17.67
CA THR A 480 13.64 -1.91 -18.24
C THR A 480 13.98 -3.03 -17.27
N ASP A 481 12.95 -3.66 -16.73
CA ASP A 481 13.09 -4.82 -15.87
C ASP A 481 12.66 -6.08 -16.61
N LEU A 482 13.57 -7.02 -16.74
CA LEU A 482 13.34 -8.32 -17.36
C LEU A 482 13.50 -9.41 -16.32
N ALA A 483 12.65 -10.41 -16.38
CA ALA A 483 12.89 -11.65 -15.66
C ALA A 483 12.44 -12.87 -16.45
N GLY A 484 13.28 -13.89 -16.47
CA GLY A 484 12.89 -15.25 -16.84
C GLY A 484 12.80 -16.11 -15.57
N PHE A 485 11.83 -17.01 -15.46
CA PHE A 485 11.70 -17.89 -14.31
C PHE A 485 11.27 -19.30 -14.69
N VAL A 486 11.77 -20.24 -13.87
CA VAL A 486 11.30 -21.62 -13.83
C VAL A 486 10.99 -21.95 -12.38
N GLN A 487 9.84 -22.55 -12.16
CA GLN A 487 9.42 -23.02 -10.84
C GLN A 487 8.68 -24.34 -11.00
N ASP A 488 8.97 -25.30 -10.12
CA ASP A 488 8.19 -26.53 -10.03
C ASP A 488 7.42 -26.58 -8.70
N ASP A 489 6.25 -27.17 -8.72
CA ASP A 489 5.47 -27.55 -7.56
C ASP A 489 5.42 -29.07 -7.54
N PHE A 490 6.49 -29.67 -6.99
CA PHE A 490 6.72 -31.11 -6.97
C PHE A 490 6.09 -31.73 -5.75
N GLN A 491 5.22 -32.72 -5.96
CA GLN A 491 4.52 -33.44 -4.91
C GLN A 491 4.71 -34.94 -5.05
N PRO A 492 5.92 -35.47 -4.69
CA PRO A 492 6.26 -36.89 -4.87
C PRO A 492 5.36 -37.83 -4.07
N VAL A 493 4.86 -37.36 -2.95
CA VAL A 493 3.83 -38.04 -2.15
C VAL A 493 2.83 -37.02 -1.60
N LYS A 494 1.62 -37.45 -1.31
CA LYS A 494 0.55 -36.57 -0.82
C LYS A 494 0.94 -35.70 0.40
N ALA A 495 1.88 -36.19 1.20
CA ALA A 495 2.33 -35.51 2.42
C ALA A 495 3.45 -34.49 2.17
N LEU A 496 4.20 -34.60 1.07
CA LEU A 496 5.39 -33.80 0.82
C LEU A 496 5.21 -32.96 -0.44
N ARG A 497 5.38 -31.66 -0.32
CA ARG A 497 5.47 -30.70 -1.42
C ARG A 497 6.82 -30.00 -1.38
N VAL A 498 7.49 -29.91 -2.50
CA VAL A 498 8.76 -29.19 -2.69
C VAL A 498 8.57 -28.20 -3.82
N THR A 499 8.95 -26.95 -3.60
CA THR A 499 8.78 -25.88 -4.58
C THR A 499 10.12 -25.22 -4.89
N PRO A 500 10.97 -25.87 -5.73
CA PRO A 500 12.18 -25.25 -6.24
C PRO A 500 11.83 -24.21 -7.29
N GLY A 501 12.59 -23.13 -7.34
CA GLY A 501 12.43 -22.06 -8.32
C GLY A 501 13.72 -21.28 -8.53
N VAL A 502 13.88 -20.78 -9.73
CA VAL A 502 14.99 -19.88 -10.09
C VAL A 502 14.47 -18.77 -10.99
N ARG A 503 14.98 -17.56 -10.77
CA ARG A 503 14.77 -16.42 -11.65
C ARG A 503 16.11 -15.87 -12.12
N PHE A 504 16.11 -15.42 -13.36
CA PHE A 504 17.14 -14.57 -13.94
C PHE A 504 16.53 -13.19 -14.11
N VAL A 505 17.11 -12.18 -13.50
CA VAL A 505 16.63 -10.80 -13.55
C VAL A 505 17.66 -9.89 -14.18
N SER A 506 17.21 -8.92 -14.94
CA SER A 506 18.05 -7.87 -15.51
C SER A 506 17.36 -6.53 -15.29
N PHE A 507 18.08 -5.61 -14.65
CA PHE A 507 17.66 -4.23 -14.38
C PHE A 507 18.51 -3.31 -15.27
N HIS A 508 17.88 -2.65 -16.22
CA HIS A 508 18.53 -1.66 -17.06
C HIS A 508 17.93 -0.29 -16.77
N THR A 509 18.78 0.68 -16.45
CA THR A 509 18.37 2.06 -16.17
C THR A 509 19.16 3.02 -17.05
N ASN A 510 18.47 4.02 -17.59
CA ASN A 510 19.05 5.14 -18.30
C ASN A 510 18.53 6.43 -17.67
N PHE A 511 19.40 7.10 -16.94
CA PHE A 511 19.12 8.38 -16.28
C PHE A 511 19.56 9.52 -17.18
N VAL A 512 18.63 10.44 -17.48
CA VAL A 512 18.87 11.65 -18.27
C VAL A 512 18.55 12.88 -17.43
N ASN A 513 19.55 13.67 -17.18
CA ASN A 513 19.42 14.95 -16.49
C ASN A 513 19.17 16.10 -17.47
N ASN A 514 18.04 16.78 -17.31
CA ASN A 514 17.67 17.98 -18.06
C ASN A 514 17.68 19.24 -17.18
N SER A 515 18.22 19.13 -15.96
CA SER A 515 18.33 20.28 -15.07
C SER A 515 19.32 21.29 -15.60
N GLN A 516 19.04 22.58 -15.40
CA GLN A 516 19.99 23.62 -15.81
C GLN A 516 21.09 23.81 -14.78
N ALA A 517 22.34 23.80 -15.24
CA ALA A 517 23.53 23.97 -14.42
C ALA A 517 23.74 25.36 -13.81
N SER A 518 22.94 26.36 -14.19
CA SER A 518 23.18 27.77 -13.81
C SER A 518 21.99 28.37 -13.06
N PHE A 519 21.69 27.87 -11.90
CA PHE A 519 20.76 28.55 -10.99
C PHE A 519 21.52 29.61 -10.18
N PRO A 520 20.91 30.79 -9.86
CA PRO A 520 21.55 31.75 -8.98
C PRO A 520 21.94 31.10 -7.64
N ILE A 521 23.17 31.28 -7.26
CA ILE A 521 23.80 30.68 -6.06
C ILE A 521 22.93 30.88 -4.79
N SER A 522 22.20 31.97 -4.69
CA SER A 522 21.36 32.30 -3.53
C SER A 522 20.19 31.36 -3.29
N VAL A 523 19.58 30.82 -4.32
CA VAL A 523 18.50 29.84 -4.19
C VAL A 523 19.09 28.45 -3.97
N ALA A 524 20.19 28.14 -4.59
CA ALA A 524 20.89 26.87 -4.44
C ALA A 524 21.47 26.69 -3.03
N ASP A 525 22.05 27.71 -2.45
CA ASP A 525 22.58 27.69 -1.08
C ASP A 525 21.48 27.50 -0.04
N MET A 526 20.27 27.99 -0.31
CA MET A 526 19.13 27.86 0.60
C MET A 526 18.53 26.46 0.60
N ILE A 527 18.68 25.74 -0.48
CA ILE A 527 18.08 24.41 -0.65
C ILE A 527 19.11 23.31 -0.46
N GLY A 528 20.38 23.70 -0.28
CA GLY A 528 21.48 22.73 -0.18
C GLY A 528 21.79 22.02 -1.50
N HIS A 529 21.36 22.57 -2.62
CA HIS A 529 21.59 22.00 -3.94
C HIS A 529 22.32 22.97 -4.83
N ASN A 530 23.63 23.00 -4.69
CA ASN A 530 24.46 23.72 -5.63
C ASN A 530 24.49 22.96 -6.96
N GLY A 531 23.54 23.28 -7.84
CA GLY A 531 23.41 22.70 -9.15
C GLY A 531 23.51 21.18 -9.10
N ASP A 532 22.43 20.49 -8.94
CA ASP A 532 22.39 19.04 -9.12
C ASP A 532 22.77 18.66 -10.55
N TYR A 533 24.01 18.96 -10.92
CA TYR A 533 24.57 18.45 -12.14
C TYR A 533 24.81 16.96 -11.95
N GLN A 534 23.77 16.22 -12.23
CA GLN A 534 23.84 14.77 -12.29
C GLN A 534 24.19 14.40 -13.72
N PRO A 535 25.35 13.78 -13.96
CA PRO A 535 25.67 13.33 -15.31
C PRO A 535 24.65 12.27 -15.76
N ASN A 536 24.34 12.26 -17.04
CA ASN A 536 23.59 11.17 -17.64
C ASN A 536 24.32 9.85 -17.35
N SER A 537 23.58 8.84 -17.00
CA SER A 537 24.15 7.53 -16.69
C SER A 537 23.29 6.39 -17.21
N THR A 538 23.96 5.33 -17.63
CA THR A 538 23.30 4.08 -18.02
C THR A 538 23.92 2.93 -17.24
N THR A 539 23.08 2.12 -16.62
CA THR A 539 23.52 1.02 -15.77
C THR A 539 22.71 -0.24 -16.07
N THR A 540 23.36 -1.38 -16.04
CA THR A 540 22.71 -2.69 -16.20
C THR A 540 23.25 -3.65 -15.15
N PHE A 541 22.34 -4.29 -14.44
CA PHE A 541 22.63 -5.37 -13.50
C PHE A 541 21.92 -6.63 -13.92
N THR A 542 22.56 -7.77 -13.76
CA THR A 542 21.96 -9.08 -14.04
C THR A 542 22.25 -10.01 -12.88
N GLU A 543 21.19 -10.62 -12.34
CA GLU A 543 21.28 -11.42 -11.12
C GLU A 543 20.48 -12.73 -11.23
N ILE A 544 20.82 -13.68 -10.37
CA ILE A 544 20.15 -14.97 -10.25
C ILE A 544 19.50 -15.07 -8.86
N GLU A 545 18.21 -15.41 -8.83
CA GLU A 545 17.40 -15.50 -7.62
C GLU A 545 16.92 -16.94 -7.40
N PRO A 546 17.70 -17.81 -6.76
CA PRO A 546 17.26 -19.14 -6.37
C PRO A 546 16.26 -19.10 -5.22
N SER A 547 15.35 -20.06 -5.22
CA SER A 547 14.43 -20.31 -4.12
C SER A 547 14.08 -21.79 -4.01
N ILE A 548 13.83 -22.24 -2.81
CA ILE A 548 13.30 -23.58 -2.56
C ILE A 548 12.42 -23.55 -1.32
N GLY A 549 11.25 -24.16 -1.42
CA GLY A 549 10.34 -24.34 -0.30
C GLY A 549 9.96 -25.81 -0.13
N VAL A 550 9.73 -26.21 1.10
CA VAL A 550 9.27 -27.56 1.46
C VAL A 550 8.07 -27.43 2.39
N ASN A 551 7.02 -28.19 2.17
CA ASN A 551 5.91 -28.36 3.09
C ASN A 551 5.67 -29.85 3.31
N TYR A 552 5.70 -30.27 4.58
CA TYR A 552 5.44 -31.63 4.98
C TYR A 552 4.17 -31.70 5.85
N ARG A 553 3.14 -32.34 5.33
CA ARG A 553 1.89 -32.60 6.06
C ARG A 553 2.11 -33.76 7.02
N MET A 554 2.52 -33.46 8.25
CA MET A 554 2.76 -34.43 9.29
C MET A 554 1.46 -35.18 9.66
N THR A 555 0.33 -34.49 9.64
CA THR A 555 -1.00 -35.02 9.81
C THR A 555 -2.00 -34.31 8.87
N ARG A 556 -3.24 -34.70 8.87
CA ARG A 556 -4.32 -34.00 8.16
C ARG A 556 -4.54 -32.56 8.70
N ARG A 557 -4.07 -32.30 9.93
CA ARG A 557 -4.31 -31.05 10.67
C ARG A 557 -3.06 -30.22 10.90
N VAL A 558 -1.88 -30.80 10.72
CA VAL A 558 -0.59 -30.13 10.99
C VAL A 558 0.32 -30.28 9.80
N SER A 559 0.88 -29.17 9.33
CA SER A 559 1.95 -29.15 8.34
C SER A 559 3.13 -28.35 8.87
N LEU A 560 4.33 -28.80 8.53
CA LEU A 560 5.59 -28.12 8.76
C LEU A 560 6.09 -27.58 7.43
N TYR A 561 6.73 -26.42 7.44
CA TYR A 561 7.34 -25.90 6.22
C TYR A 561 8.67 -25.21 6.50
N ALA A 562 9.52 -25.23 5.47
CA ALA A 562 10.74 -24.46 5.42
C ALA A 562 10.86 -23.79 4.05
N ASN A 563 11.44 -22.60 3.99
CA ASN A 563 11.65 -21.85 2.77
C ASN A 563 13.00 -21.15 2.82
N TYR A 564 13.69 -21.18 1.70
CA TYR A 564 14.85 -20.37 1.39
C TYR A 564 14.59 -19.58 0.12
N SER A 565 14.90 -18.29 0.12
CA SER A 565 14.76 -17.45 -1.07
C SER A 565 15.74 -16.30 -1.08
N THR A 566 16.21 -15.95 -2.27
CA THR A 566 16.94 -14.72 -2.53
C THR A 566 16.18 -13.85 -3.51
N ALA A 567 16.37 -12.55 -3.43
CA ALA A 567 15.83 -11.59 -4.38
C ALA A 567 16.70 -10.33 -4.43
N TYR A 568 16.64 -9.65 -5.55
CA TYR A 568 17.41 -8.43 -5.78
C TYR A 568 16.49 -7.27 -6.13
N LYS A 569 16.96 -6.08 -5.80
CA LYS A 569 16.34 -4.81 -6.14
C LYS A 569 17.39 -3.92 -6.80
N ALA A 570 17.02 -3.29 -7.92
CA ALA A 570 17.87 -2.27 -8.53
C ALA A 570 18.15 -1.14 -7.53
N PRO A 571 19.34 -0.52 -7.57
CA PRO A 571 19.57 0.69 -6.79
C PRO A 571 18.55 1.74 -7.18
N ALA A 572 17.81 2.29 -6.21
CA ALA A 572 16.78 3.30 -6.47
C ALA A 572 17.42 4.56 -7.04
N GLY A 573 16.91 5.02 -8.18
CA GLY A 573 17.63 5.92 -9.03
C GLY A 573 17.14 7.32 -9.21
N ALA A 574 16.00 7.65 -8.68
CA ALA A 574 15.31 8.78 -9.25
C ALA A 574 15.56 10.14 -8.59
N THR A 575 16.15 10.24 -7.40
CA THR A 575 16.46 11.53 -6.77
C THR A 575 17.88 11.60 -6.27
N GLY A 576 18.79 11.77 -7.12
CA GLY A 576 20.15 12.04 -6.67
C GLY A 576 20.95 10.80 -6.33
N THR A 577 20.35 9.62 -6.22
CA THR A 577 21.08 8.38 -5.90
C THR A 577 22.11 8.07 -6.98
N TYR A 578 21.76 8.24 -8.26
CA TYR A 578 22.70 8.02 -9.37
C TYR A 578 23.74 9.12 -9.55
N ALA A 579 23.47 10.30 -9.01
CA ALA A 579 24.35 11.44 -9.16
C ALA A 579 25.49 11.49 -8.16
N HIS A 580 25.22 11.00 -6.97
CA HIS A 580 26.12 11.16 -5.83
C HIS A 580 26.72 9.86 -5.36
N LEU A 581 26.37 8.77 -6.04
CA LEU A 581 27.04 7.52 -5.87
C LEU A 581 28.30 7.54 -6.74
N LEU A 582 29.39 7.24 -6.13
CA LEU A 582 30.57 6.77 -6.82
C LEU A 582 30.10 5.52 -7.60
N THR A 583 29.66 5.73 -8.82
CA THR A 583 28.94 4.76 -9.68
C THR A 583 29.66 3.43 -9.85
N SER A 584 30.94 3.38 -9.54
CA SER A 584 31.75 2.15 -9.60
C SER A 584 31.52 1.16 -8.46
N THR A 585 30.77 1.52 -7.41
CA THR A 585 30.59 0.67 -6.22
C THR A 585 29.12 0.25 -5.99
N LEU A 586 28.18 0.76 -6.79
CA LEU A 586 26.77 0.39 -6.68
C LEU A 586 26.54 -1.06 -7.11
N GLN A 587 25.90 -1.80 -6.23
CA GLN A 587 25.45 -3.15 -6.47
C GLN A 587 23.95 -3.22 -6.20
N PRO A 588 23.22 -4.13 -6.82
CA PRO A 588 21.83 -4.39 -6.46
C PRO A 588 21.70 -4.78 -4.99
N GLN A 589 20.72 -4.20 -4.32
CA GLN A 589 20.34 -4.61 -2.97
C GLN A 589 19.86 -6.05 -3.01
N LYS A 590 20.32 -6.88 -2.08
CA LYS A 590 20.04 -8.32 -2.04
C LYS A 590 19.44 -8.71 -0.71
N SER A 591 18.27 -9.33 -0.76
CA SER A 591 17.67 -10.01 0.37
C SER A 591 17.90 -11.52 0.29
N THR A 592 18.30 -12.11 1.41
CA THR A 592 18.36 -13.56 1.59
C THR A 592 17.54 -13.93 2.81
N GLN A 593 16.55 -14.81 2.62
CA GLN A 593 15.61 -15.16 3.68
C GLN A 593 15.53 -16.67 3.89
N TYR A 594 15.45 -17.04 5.16
CA TYR A 594 15.11 -18.38 5.64
C TYR A 594 13.82 -18.27 6.45
N GLN A 595 12.88 -19.19 6.21
CA GLN A 595 11.66 -19.33 7.01
C GLN A 595 11.53 -20.77 7.47
N LEU A 596 11.07 -20.93 8.71
CA LEU A 596 10.69 -22.23 9.28
C LEU A 596 9.40 -22.05 10.04
N GLY A 597 8.43 -22.94 9.84
CA GLY A 597 7.17 -22.79 10.55
C GLY A 597 6.30 -24.02 10.56
N ALA A 598 5.20 -23.89 11.28
CA ALA A 598 4.13 -24.89 11.35
C ALA A 598 2.78 -24.22 11.09
N LYS A 599 1.87 -24.98 10.49
CA LYS A 599 0.50 -24.55 10.24
C LYS A 599 -0.46 -25.61 10.75
N ILE A 600 -1.55 -25.14 11.34
CA ILE A 600 -2.63 -25.97 11.86
C ILE A 600 -3.90 -25.59 11.11
N LEU A 601 -4.65 -26.60 10.69
CA LEU A 601 -5.96 -26.43 10.07
C LEU A 601 -6.90 -27.51 10.62
N ILE A 602 -7.91 -27.08 11.36
CA ILE A 602 -8.94 -27.95 11.94
C ILE A 602 -10.26 -27.53 11.31
N PRO A 603 -10.81 -28.29 10.38
CA PRO A 603 -12.01 -27.87 9.64
C PRO A 603 -13.25 -27.85 10.52
N ASP A 604 -13.46 -28.88 11.35
CA ASP A 604 -14.63 -28.99 12.22
C ASP A 604 -14.38 -30.06 13.29
N GLU A 605 -14.49 -29.66 14.57
CA GLU A 605 -14.40 -30.51 15.75
C GLU A 605 -15.36 -29.98 16.83
N PRO A 606 -15.71 -30.76 17.86
CA PRO A 606 -16.75 -30.36 18.82
C PRO A 606 -16.61 -28.98 19.49
N TYR A 607 -15.42 -28.43 19.58
CA TYR A 607 -15.14 -27.12 20.21
C TYR A 607 -14.22 -26.22 19.37
N LEU A 608 -13.87 -26.65 18.16
CA LEU A 608 -12.98 -25.95 17.26
C LEU A 608 -13.54 -26.01 15.86
N HIS A 609 -14.21 -24.92 15.43
CA HIS A 609 -14.82 -24.86 14.11
C HIS A 609 -14.02 -23.96 13.19
N HIS A 610 -13.47 -24.51 12.11
CA HIS A 610 -12.68 -23.78 11.13
C HIS A 610 -11.40 -23.15 11.70
N ALA A 611 -10.83 -23.77 12.76
CA ALA A 611 -9.61 -23.26 13.38
C ALA A 611 -8.43 -23.28 12.43
N MET A 612 -7.68 -22.20 12.41
CA MET A 612 -6.45 -22.04 11.66
C MET A 612 -5.40 -21.34 12.52
N GLY A 613 -4.22 -21.93 12.58
CA GLY A 613 -3.09 -21.35 13.28
C GLY A 613 -1.80 -21.43 12.45
N SER A 614 -0.87 -20.56 12.74
CA SER A 614 0.49 -20.63 12.18
C SER A 614 1.50 -20.02 13.13
N ILE A 615 2.69 -20.61 13.12
CA ILE A 615 3.92 -20.05 13.68
C ILE A 615 4.95 -19.99 12.55
N ASN A 616 5.63 -18.88 12.43
CA ASN A 616 6.66 -18.64 11.44
C ASN A 616 7.87 -17.97 12.11
N TYR A 617 8.99 -18.65 12.16
CA TYR A 617 10.29 -18.04 12.39
C TYR A 617 10.89 -17.61 11.07
N TYR A 618 11.49 -16.43 11.04
CA TYR A 618 12.22 -15.95 9.88
C TYR A 618 13.57 -15.37 10.29
N HIS A 619 14.53 -15.53 9.40
CA HIS A 619 15.82 -14.87 9.40
C HIS A 619 16.02 -14.26 8.02
N LEU A 620 16.18 -12.94 7.96
CA LEU A 620 16.38 -12.21 6.73
C LEU A 620 17.64 -11.35 6.86
N THR A 621 18.54 -11.47 5.90
CA THR A 621 19.66 -10.56 5.73
C THR A 621 19.45 -9.72 4.49
N ASP A 622 19.67 -8.42 4.60
CA ASP A 622 19.65 -7.47 3.51
C ASP A 622 21.05 -6.89 3.34
N THR A 623 21.58 -6.94 2.14
CA THR A 623 22.94 -6.49 1.83
C THR A 623 22.93 -5.51 0.68
N ASN A 624 23.96 -4.69 0.57
CA ASN A 624 24.05 -3.59 -0.40
C ASN A 624 22.92 -2.57 -0.24
N GLU A 625 22.45 -2.38 1.00
CA GLU A 625 21.47 -1.33 1.30
C GLU A 625 22.06 0.03 0.99
N ILE A 626 21.24 0.88 0.35
CA ILE A 626 21.60 2.26 0.11
C ILE A 626 21.04 3.10 1.25
N ILE A 627 21.93 3.56 2.13
CA ILE A 627 21.56 4.32 3.32
C ILE A 627 21.92 5.78 3.08
N PRO A 628 20.95 6.71 3.09
CA PRO A 628 21.23 8.13 2.98
C PRO A 628 22.07 8.61 4.17
N ILE A 629 23.19 9.29 3.91
CA ILE A 629 24.02 9.89 4.93
C ILE A 629 23.74 11.38 4.95
N PRO A 630 23.34 11.97 6.08
CA PRO A 630 23.26 13.40 6.24
C PRO A 630 24.63 14.01 6.07
N VAL A 631 24.76 14.97 5.19
CA VAL A 631 26.01 15.72 4.97
C VAL A 631 25.86 17.10 5.58
N VAL A 632 26.84 17.50 6.38
CA VAL A 632 26.85 18.82 7.03
C VAL A 632 27.00 19.97 6.02
N SER A 633 27.52 19.71 4.83
CA SER A 633 27.49 20.65 3.72
C SER A 633 26.31 20.31 2.82
N HIS A 634 25.37 21.21 2.71
CA HIS A 634 24.10 21.07 1.98
C HIS A 634 24.19 20.75 0.47
N LEU A 635 25.32 20.23 0.00
CA LEU A 635 25.59 20.08 -1.44
C LEU A 635 25.27 18.69 -2.00
N TYR A 636 25.22 17.63 -1.19
CA TYR A 636 24.96 16.27 -1.69
C TYR A 636 24.27 15.43 -0.63
N SER A 637 23.35 14.55 -1.06
CA SER A 637 23.03 13.36 -0.28
C SER A 637 24.11 12.32 -0.58
N LEU A 638 25.00 12.03 0.34
CA LEU A 638 25.88 10.89 0.24
C LEU A 638 25.11 9.63 0.65
N PHE A 639 25.47 8.52 0.05
CA PHE A 639 24.89 7.24 0.40
C PHE A 639 26.02 6.29 0.82
N ALA A 640 25.79 5.54 1.88
CA ALA A 640 26.62 4.43 2.27
C ALA A 640 26.00 3.11 1.84
N SER A 641 26.84 2.13 1.57
CA SER A 641 26.38 0.76 1.48
C SER A 641 26.36 0.14 2.87
N GLY A 642 25.26 -0.48 3.24
CA GLY A 642 25.07 -1.15 4.52
C GLY A 642 24.56 -2.57 4.35
N SER A 643 24.41 -3.25 5.47
CA SER A 643 23.70 -4.51 5.56
C SER A 643 22.96 -4.60 6.89
N SER A 644 21.83 -5.28 6.86
CA SER A 644 20.95 -5.45 8.01
C SER A 644 20.55 -6.90 8.20
N VAL A 645 20.13 -7.22 9.43
CA VAL A 645 19.55 -8.51 9.78
C VAL A 645 18.22 -8.31 10.51
N PHE A 646 17.26 -9.13 10.14
CA PHE A 646 15.94 -9.17 10.74
C PHE A 646 15.65 -10.60 11.16
N ASP A 647 15.41 -10.79 12.44
CA ASP A 647 15.02 -12.07 13.03
C ASP A 647 13.68 -11.92 13.73
N GLY A 648 12.80 -12.89 13.60
CA GLY A 648 11.56 -12.78 14.31
C GLY A 648 10.66 -14.01 14.22
N VAL A 649 9.59 -13.93 15.00
CA VAL A 649 8.53 -14.95 15.07
C VAL A 649 7.19 -14.29 14.88
N ASN A 650 6.43 -14.76 13.89
CA ASN A 650 5.05 -14.38 13.67
C ASN A 650 4.12 -15.51 14.10
N LEU A 651 3.12 -15.20 14.91
CA LEU A 651 2.10 -16.10 15.41
C LEU A 651 0.72 -15.67 14.92
N TYR A 652 -0.11 -16.63 14.58
CA TYR A 652 -1.51 -16.38 14.27
C TYR A 652 -2.37 -17.55 14.71
N VAL A 653 -3.54 -17.26 15.29
CA VAL A 653 -4.62 -18.20 15.52
C VAL A 653 -5.96 -17.53 15.23
N GLY A 654 -6.86 -18.26 14.61
CA GLY A 654 -8.25 -17.86 14.42
C GLY A 654 -9.14 -19.10 14.50
N ASP A 655 -10.27 -18.95 15.15
CA ASP A 655 -11.20 -20.05 15.41
C ASP A 655 -12.64 -19.50 15.47
N ASP A 656 -13.58 -20.38 15.17
CA ASP A 656 -15.02 -20.19 15.40
C ASP A 656 -15.46 -21.18 16.48
N PRO A 657 -15.13 -20.96 17.80
CA PRO A 657 -15.39 -21.93 18.86
C PRO A 657 -16.90 -22.22 19.08
N LEU A 658 -17.75 -21.34 18.57
CA LEU A 658 -19.19 -21.49 18.45
C LEU A 658 -19.61 -21.03 17.07
N ASP A 659 -20.72 -21.52 16.52
CA ASP A 659 -21.23 -21.16 15.19
C ASP A 659 -21.39 -19.66 14.98
N ASN A 660 -21.59 -18.93 16.06
CA ASN A 660 -21.84 -17.48 16.06
C ASN A 660 -20.70 -16.66 16.70
N LEU A 661 -19.63 -17.29 17.19
CA LEU A 661 -18.47 -16.61 17.80
C LEU A 661 -17.23 -16.81 16.95
N HIS A 662 -16.64 -15.73 16.51
CA HIS A 662 -15.33 -15.71 15.86
C HIS A 662 -14.31 -15.06 16.78
N VAL A 663 -13.18 -15.72 16.99
CA VAL A 663 -12.04 -15.19 17.76
C VAL A 663 -10.77 -15.22 16.91
N PHE A 664 -9.89 -14.26 17.14
CA PHE A 664 -8.56 -14.28 16.53
C PHE A 664 -7.52 -13.65 17.45
N ALA A 665 -6.31 -14.12 17.33
CA ALA A 665 -5.14 -13.49 17.90
C ALA A 665 -3.96 -13.60 16.95
N ASN A 666 -3.11 -12.59 16.94
CA ASN A 666 -1.80 -12.66 16.32
C ASN A 666 -0.79 -11.88 17.12
N ALA A 667 0.47 -12.27 17.00
CA ALA A 667 1.58 -11.60 17.63
C ALA A 667 2.82 -11.69 16.74
N SER A 668 3.70 -10.72 16.87
CA SER A 668 5.03 -10.73 16.29
C SER A 668 6.05 -10.30 17.32
N PHE A 669 7.20 -10.93 17.25
CA PHE A 669 8.40 -10.57 18.02
C PHE A 669 9.54 -10.42 17.03
N GLU A 670 10.23 -9.29 17.05
CA GLU A 670 11.17 -8.92 16.01
C GLU A 670 12.44 -8.27 16.60
N SER A 671 13.58 -8.61 16.01
CA SER A 671 14.85 -7.95 16.22
C SER A 671 15.41 -7.51 14.86
N ALA A 672 15.66 -6.23 14.70
CA ALA A 672 16.19 -5.63 13.48
C ALA A 672 17.44 -4.81 13.81
N ASN A 673 18.58 -5.16 13.23
CA ASN A 673 19.87 -4.52 13.52
C ASN A 673 20.70 -4.35 12.26
N TYR A 674 21.52 -3.30 12.22
CA TYR A 674 22.57 -3.17 11.22
C TYR A 674 23.66 -4.21 11.47
N LEU A 675 24.03 -4.98 10.46
CA LEU A 675 25.21 -5.85 10.46
C LEU A 675 26.47 -5.04 10.15
N SER A 676 26.37 -4.20 9.12
CA SER A 676 27.42 -3.26 8.76
C SER A 676 26.78 -1.96 8.29
N TYR A 677 27.21 -0.87 8.88
CA TYR A 677 26.87 0.47 8.45
C TYR A 677 27.93 1.41 8.96
N THR A 678 28.64 2.06 8.06
CA THR A 678 29.66 3.05 8.40
C THR A 678 29.33 4.38 7.76
N SER A 679 29.10 5.38 8.59
CA SER A 679 28.96 6.75 8.14
C SER A 679 30.36 7.39 8.03
N PRO A 680 30.72 8.01 6.91
CA PRO A 680 32.02 8.70 6.77
C PRO A 680 32.26 9.78 7.82
N SER A 681 31.20 10.40 8.32
CA SER A 681 31.29 11.50 9.28
C SER A 681 31.16 11.09 10.75
N HIS A 682 30.60 9.93 11.06
CA HIS A 682 30.20 9.57 12.44
C HIS A 682 30.68 8.18 12.90
N GLY A 683 31.34 7.41 12.03
CA GLY A 683 31.87 6.09 12.41
C GLY A 683 30.92 4.93 12.15
N SER A 684 31.14 3.82 12.84
CA SER A 684 30.41 2.56 12.65
C SER A 684 29.16 2.50 13.53
N TYR A 685 28.02 2.14 12.91
CA TYR A 685 26.74 1.86 13.56
C TYR A 685 26.37 0.38 13.56
N SER A 686 27.35 -0.49 13.25
CA SER A 686 27.12 -1.94 13.29
C SER A 686 26.65 -2.40 14.67
N GLY A 687 25.66 -3.27 14.70
CA GLY A 687 25.01 -3.76 15.93
C GLY A 687 23.98 -2.81 16.55
N LEU A 688 23.74 -1.62 15.97
CA LEU A 688 22.67 -0.74 16.42
C LEU A 688 21.32 -1.15 15.83
N PRO A 689 20.21 -0.92 16.57
CA PRO A 689 18.88 -1.27 16.11
C PRO A 689 18.43 -0.38 14.94
N ILE A 690 17.66 -0.96 14.04
CA ILE A 690 16.97 -0.24 12.96
C ILE A 690 15.78 0.51 13.53
N ALA A 691 15.61 1.76 13.13
CA ALA A 691 14.51 2.61 13.58
C ALA A 691 13.16 2.19 12.99
N ASN A 692 12.08 2.55 13.71
CA ASN A 692 10.69 2.34 13.29
C ASN A 692 10.31 0.87 13.10
N VAL A 693 10.93 -0.01 13.89
CA VAL A 693 10.62 -1.45 13.95
C VAL A 693 10.23 -1.78 15.38
N PRO A 694 8.97 -2.12 15.68
CA PRO A 694 8.56 -2.52 17.02
C PRO A 694 9.12 -3.89 17.35
N ALA A 695 9.70 -4.02 18.55
CA ALA A 695 10.24 -5.32 19.00
C ALA A 695 9.14 -6.38 19.21
N GLU A 696 7.91 -5.92 19.46
CA GLU A 696 6.75 -6.77 19.66
C GLU A 696 5.47 -6.04 19.22
N ALA A 697 4.52 -6.79 18.67
CA ALA A 697 3.19 -6.29 18.38
C ALA A 697 2.18 -7.43 18.46
N PHE A 698 0.95 -7.13 18.86
CA PHE A 698 -0.11 -8.13 18.85
C PHE A 698 -1.49 -7.51 18.62
N ASN A 699 -2.37 -8.32 18.06
CA ASN A 699 -3.79 -8.01 17.88
C ASN A 699 -4.61 -9.18 18.42
N VAL A 700 -5.65 -8.89 19.19
CA VAL A 700 -6.61 -9.88 19.66
C VAL A 700 -8.01 -9.34 19.50
N GLY A 701 -8.94 -10.19 19.06
CA GLY A 701 -10.30 -9.74 18.87
C GLY A 701 -11.33 -10.85 18.85
N ALA A 702 -12.58 -10.45 19.01
CA ALA A 702 -13.75 -11.31 18.96
C ALA A 702 -14.92 -10.62 18.26
N ALA A 703 -15.73 -11.39 17.58
CA ALA A 703 -16.99 -10.95 16.99
C ALA A 703 -18.06 -12.01 17.27
N TYR A 704 -19.18 -11.59 17.82
CA TYR A 704 -20.29 -12.49 18.18
C TYR A 704 -21.53 -12.16 17.37
N ARG A 705 -22.19 -13.19 16.79
CA ARG A 705 -23.39 -13.00 16.00
C ARG A 705 -24.64 -13.41 16.79
N LEU A 706 -25.55 -12.47 16.94
CA LEU A 706 -26.86 -12.62 17.57
C LEU A 706 -27.95 -12.48 16.53
N PHE A 707 -29.02 -13.25 16.65
CA PHE A 707 -30.19 -13.15 15.81
C PHE A 707 -31.44 -12.89 16.67
N GLY A 708 -32.25 -11.92 16.26
CA GLY A 708 -33.54 -11.61 16.85
C GLY A 708 -34.57 -11.39 15.75
N GLY A 709 -35.26 -12.48 15.34
CA GLY A 709 -36.15 -12.44 14.16
C GLY A 709 -35.39 -12.11 12.88
N ASP A 710 -35.83 -11.10 12.14
CA ASP A 710 -35.24 -10.66 10.86
C ASP A 710 -34.02 -9.76 11.03
N VAL A 711 -33.58 -9.53 12.27
CA VAL A 711 -32.45 -8.66 12.58
C VAL A 711 -31.28 -9.46 13.13
N GLY A 712 -30.12 -9.33 12.49
CA GLY A 712 -28.87 -9.89 12.96
C GLY A 712 -27.97 -8.78 13.54
N TYR A 713 -27.43 -9.02 14.73
CA TYR A 713 -26.48 -8.14 15.38
C TYR A 713 -25.12 -8.81 15.45
N GLN A 714 -24.05 -8.09 15.13
CA GLN A 714 -22.69 -8.57 15.24
C GLN A 714 -21.81 -7.56 16.00
N PRO A 715 -21.90 -7.53 17.34
CA PRO A 715 -20.91 -6.81 18.15
C PRO A 715 -19.53 -7.42 17.94
N ARG A 716 -18.51 -6.54 18.01
CA ARG A 716 -17.10 -6.90 17.89
C ARG A 716 -16.25 -6.04 18.81
N ILE A 717 -15.17 -6.61 19.28
CA ILE A 717 -14.14 -5.99 20.08
C ILE A 717 -12.79 -6.44 19.58
N TRP A 718 -11.83 -5.52 19.47
CA TRP A 718 -10.43 -5.89 19.23
C TRP A 718 -9.49 -4.87 19.87
N TYR A 719 -8.35 -5.41 20.27
CA TYR A 719 -7.27 -4.65 20.88
C TYR A 719 -6.01 -4.82 20.03
N GLN A 720 -5.33 -3.71 19.75
CA GLN A 720 -4.08 -3.64 19.03
C GLN A 720 -3.01 -3.08 19.97
N TYR A 721 -1.86 -3.73 20.02
CA TYR A 721 -0.70 -3.28 20.78
C TYR A 721 0.50 -3.18 19.85
N THR A 722 1.22 -2.07 19.93
CA THR A 722 2.50 -1.84 19.24
C THR A 722 3.54 -1.54 20.32
N GLY A 723 4.58 -2.35 20.37
CA GLY A 723 5.69 -2.21 21.29
C GLY A 723 6.55 -0.99 21.02
N ALA A 724 7.43 -0.69 21.95
CA ALA A 724 8.35 0.43 21.81
C ALA A 724 9.29 0.24 20.60
N GLN A 725 9.56 1.34 19.89
CA GLN A 725 10.38 1.37 18.70
C GLN A 725 11.58 2.29 18.87
N ASN A 726 12.73 1.93 18.33
CA ASN A 726 13.84 2.86 18.28
C ASN A 726 13.54 4.01 17.32
N ILE A 727 13.99 5.22 17.66
CA ILE A 727 13.86 6.39 16.79
C ILE A 727 15.19 6.67 16.09
N TYR A 728 15.15 7.50 15.06
CA TYR A 728 16.32 7.89 14.29
C TYR A 728 16.73 9.33 14.59
N ASP A 729 18.02 9.58 14.64
CA ASP A 729 18.57 10.92 14.81
C ASP A 729 19.01 11.48 13.45
N ASN A 730 18.21 12.34 12.88
CA ASN A 730 18.54 13.03 11.64
C ASN A 730 19.69 14.03 11.81
N ASN A 731 19.97 14.47 13.05
CA ASN A 731 21.04 15.41 13.32
C ASN A 731 22.41 14.77 13.15
N THR A 732 22.53 13.53 13.61
CA THR A 732 23.78 12.77 13.49
C THR A 732 23.76 11.77 12.33
N GLY A 733 22.58 11.55 11.72
CA GLY A 733 22.42 10.52 10.70
C GLY A 733 22.54 9.10 11.27
N ALA A 734 22.15 8.92 12.52
CA ALA A 734 22.40 7.72 13.27
C ALA A 734 21.13 7.05 13.81
N PRO A 735 21.07 5.72 13.86
CA PRO A 735 20.12 5.03 14.71
C PRO A 735 20.41 5.36 16.19
N THR A 736 19.39 5.50 16.99
CA THR A 736 19.50 5.79 18.42
C THR A 736 18.93 4.68 19.28
N ARG A 737 19.27 4.69 20.57
CA ARG A 737 18.63 3.84 21.57
C ARG A 737 17.39 4.50 22.20
N ASN A 738 17.11 5.77 21.87
CA ASN A 738 15.88 6.43 22.26
C ASN A 738 14.67 5.74 21.62
N LYS A 739 13.57 5.68 22.35
CA LYS A 739 12.42 4.90 21.93
C LYS A 739 11.16 5.75 21.91
N LEU A 740 10.42 5.65 20.83
CA LEU A 740 8.99 5.91 20.79
C LEU A 740 8.30 4.93 21.78
N PRO A 741 7.50 5.40 22.75
CA PRO A 741 6.83 4.54 23.70
C PRO A 741 5.85 3.55 23.07
N ALA A 742 5.67 2.40 23.72
CA ALA A 742 4.63 1.45 23.33
C ALA A 742 3.23 2.02 23.56
N TYR A 743 2.27 1.58 22.76
CA TYR A 743 0.88 1.97 22.89
C TYR A 743 -0.10 0.83 22.59
N GLY A 744 -1.32 0.96 23.12
CA GLY A 744 -2.40 0.02 22.87
C GLY A 744 -3.71 0.73 22.57
N ILE A 745 -4.48 0.19 21.65
CA ILE A 745 -5.72 0.76 21.13
C ILE A 745 -6.84 -0.25 21.28
N LEU A 746 -7.89 0.11 22.02
CA LEU A 746 -9.12 -0.68 22.12
C LEU A 746 -10.17 -0.15 21.14
N ASN A 747 -10.74 -1.04 20.36
CA ASN A 747 -11.76 -0.72 19.37
C ASN A 747 -13.01 -1.57 19.59
N LEU A 748 -14.16 -0.95 19.39
CA LEU A 748 -15.47 -1.58 19.47
C LEU A 748 -16.25 -1.35 18.17
N GLY A 749 -17.19 -2.22 17.87
CA GLY A 749 -18.09 -2.00 16.77
C GLY A 749 -19.32 -2.91 16.82
N VAL A 750 -20.32 -2.56 16.03
CA VAL A 750 -21.48 -3.42 15.81
C VAL A 750 -21.95 -3.29 14.37
N ASN A 751 -22.26 -4.43 13.75
CA ASN A 751 -23.00 -4.47 12.50
C ASN A 751 -24.43 -4.94 12.81
N ILE A 752 -25.42 -4.25 12.28
CA ILE A 752 -26.84 -4.57 12.41
C ILE A 752 -27.35 -4.84 10.99
N ALA A 753 -27.68 -6.07 10.70
CA ALA A 753 -28.22 -6.48 9.41
C ALA A 753 -29.72 -6.75 9.53
N VAL A 754 -30.51 -6.07 8.74
CA VAL A 754 -31.96 -6.27 8.65
C VAL A 754 -32.24 -6.99 7.35
N ALA A 755 -32.85 -8.17 7.43
CA ALA A 755 -33.39 -8.86 6.27
C ALA A 755 -34.61 -8.05 5.77
N SER A 756 -34.63 -7.70 4.51
CA SER A 756 -35.76 -7.01 3.92
C SER A 756 -36.73 -8.03 3.29
N PRO A 757 -38.04 -7.93 3.45
CA PRO A 757 -38.99 -8.63 2.59
C PRO A 757 -38.77 -8.16 1.14
N ASP A 758 -38.99 -9.05 0.18
CA ASP A 758 -38.67 -8.93 -1.26
C ASP A 758 -39.35 -7.74 -2.02
N GLU A 759 -39.81 -6.70 -1.33
CA GLU A 759 -40.23 -5.47 -1.94
C GLU A 759 -39.04 -4.69 -2.50
N TYR A 760 -39.03 -4.46 -3.78
CA TYR A 760 -38.01 -3.68 -4.53
C TYR A 760 -36.62 -4.35 -4.68
N ASP A 761 -36.52 -5.68 -4.72
CA ASP A 761 -35.23 -6.40 -4.82
C ASP A 761 -34.20 -6.06 -3.73
N LEU A 762 -34.60 -5.37 -2.67
CA LEU A 762 -33.79 -5.06 -1.53
C LEU A 762 -33.61 -6.32 -0.64
N ARG A 763 -32.45 -6.91 -0.64
CA ARG A 763 -32.18 -8.16 0.10
C ARG A 763 -31.66 -7.96 1.51
N ALA A 764 -30.95 -6.89 1.75
CA ALA A 764 -30.41 -6.59 3.08
C ALA A 764 -30.10 -5.10 3.23
N LEU A 765 -30.40 -4.59 4.41
CA LEU A 765 -29.96 -3.29 4.87
C LEU A 765 -29.02 -3.53 6.06
N THR A 766 -27.81 -2.98 6.00
CA THR A 766 -26.82 -3.12 7.07
C THR A 766 -26.45 -1.76 7.60
N PHE A 767 -26.53 -1.59 8.91
CA PHE A 767 -26.00 -0.45 9.63
C PHE A 767 -24.73 -0.88 10.34
N ASN A 768 -23.73 -0.03 10.40
CA ASN A 768 -22.54 -0.24 11.20
C ASN A 768 -22.24 0.95 12.06
N VAL A 769 -21.78 0.69 13.27
CA VAL A 769 -21.24 1.67 14.19
C VAL A 769 -19.86 1.19 14.57
N ASP A 770 -18.86 2.06 14.43
CA ASP A 770 -17.46 1.78 14.74
C ASP A 770 -16.94 2.85 15.72
N LEU A 771 -16.36 2.41 16.81
CA LEU A 771 -15.73 3.23 17.84
C LEU A 771 -14.27 2.80 17.93
N LEU A 772 -13.36 3.65 17.48
CA LEU A 772 -11.93 3.36 17.46
C LEU A 772 -11.22 4.17 18.57
N ASN A 773 -10.18 3.58 19.14
CA ASN A 773 -9.46 4.13 20.28
C ASN A 773 -10.42 4.59 21.40
N VAL A 774 -11.24 3.67 21.89
CA VAL A 774 -12.33 3.95 22.85
C VAL A 774 -11.82 4.54 24.17
N ALA A 775 -10.59 4.22 24.55
CA ALA A 775 -9.95 4.75 25.74
C ALA A 775 -9.36 6.16 25.52
N ASP A 776 -9.45 6.70 24.32
CA ASP A 776 -8.84 7.98 23.91
C ASP A 776 -7.35 8.08 24.29
N ASN A 777 -6.62 6.98 24.11
CA ASN A 777 -5.19 6.95 24.40
C ASN A 777 -4.46 7.92 23.47
N LYS A 778 -3.64 8.78 24.08
CA LYS A 778 -2.73 9.66 23.36
C LYS A 778 -1.42 8.90 23.09
N TYR A 779 -1.04 8.78 21.83
CA TYR A 779 0.16 8.07 21.42
C TYR A 779 0.71 8.68 20.12
N ASP A 780 2.01 8.59 19.95
CA ASP A 780 2.64 8.93 18.69
C ASP A 780 2.87 7.66 17.87
N VAL A 781 2.68 7.75 16.55
CA VAL A 781 2.93 6.65 15.62
C VAL A 781 4.32 6.71 15.03
N TYR A 782 4.97 7.86 15.18
CA TYR A 782 6.28 8.13 14.61
C TYR A 782 6.97 9.26 15.37
N GLU A 783 8.24 9.07 15.70
CA GLU A 783 9.11 10.07 16.29
C GLU A 783 10.50 10.04 15.64
N TYR A 784 11.16 11.18 15.62
CA TYR A 784 12.57 11.29 15.20
C TYR A 784 13.24 12.53 15.78
N ILE A 785 14.57 12.53 15.87
CA ILE A 785 15.34 13.70 16.27
C ILE A 785 15.66 14.55 15.02
N SER A 786 15.32 15.81 15.07
CA SER A 786 15.46 16.75 13.97
C SER A 786 16.92 17.15 13.73
N SER A 787 17.30 17.29 12.46
CA SER A 787 18.62 17.83 12.05
C SER A 787 18.72 19.36 12.12
N GLY A 788 17.70 20.05 12.61
CA GLY A 788 17.64 21.52 12.64
C GLY A 788 16.96 22.14 11.43
N GLY A 789 16.59 21.37 10.41
CA GLY A 789 15.82 21.84 9.26
C GLY A 789 14.42 22.32 9.63
N TYR A 790 13.89 21.87 10.75
CA TYR A 790 12.63 22.30 11.31
C TYR A 790 12.89 23.17 12.54
N TYR A 791 12.24 24.32 12.63
CA TYR A 791 12.41 25.32 13.70
C TYR A 791 13.83 25.88 13.85
N GLY A 792 14.78 25.55 12.96
CA GLY A 792 16.14 26.07 13.00
C GLY A 792 17.02 25.53 14.15
N VAL A 793 16.57 24.53 14.90
CA VAL A 793 17.27 23.96 16.05
C VAL A 793 17.38 22.43 15.91
N ALA A 794 18.60 21.94 15.91
CA ALA A 794 18.91 20.52 15.90
C ALA A 794 18.62 19.86 17.25
N GLY A 795 18.39 18.55 17.24
CA GLY A 795 18.25 17.74 18.45
C GLY A 795 16.87 17.75 19.10
N GLN A 796 15.86 18.40 18.49
CA GLN A 796 14.47 18.30 18.96
C GLN A 796 13.84 16.99 18.52
N THR A 797 13.15 16.30 19.45
CA THR A 797 12.33 15.16 19.10
C THR A 797 10.99 15.67 18.57
N LEU A 798 10.73 15.38 17.29
CA LEU A 798 9.48 15.67 16.62
C LEU A 798 8.61 14.42 16.58
N ALA A 799 7.29 14.58 16.70
CA ALA A 799 6.34 13.49 16.78
C ALA A 799 5.12 13.67 15.88
N GLU A 800 4.62 12.56 15.38
CA GLU A 800 3.38 12.44 14.63
C GLU A 800 2.36 11.70 15.51
N PRO A 801 1.29 12.39 15.97
CA PRO A 801 0.27 11.77 16.80
C PRO A 801 -0.53 10.70 16.04
N GLY A 802 -0.88 9.63 16.74
CA GLY A 802 -1.90 8.69 16.29
C GLY A 802 -3.31 9.23 16.49
N ALA A 803 -4.30 8.59 15.86
CA ALA A 803 -5.68 9.06 15.90
C ALA A 803 -6.28 8.98 17.32
N PRO A 804 -6.97 10.04 17.81
CA PRO A 804 -7.73 10.03 19.05
C PRO A 804 -8.94 9.10 18.94
N PHE A 805 -9.83 9.15 19.95
CA PHE A 805 -11.14 8.52 19.83
C PHE A 805 -11.86 8.98 18.56
N THR A 806 -12.33 8.02 17.75
CA THR A 806 -13.12 8.28 16.57
C THR A 806 -14.37 7.40 16.53
N ALA A 807 -15.47 7.95 16.06
CA ALA A 807 -16.74 7.26 15.88
C ALA A 807 -17.24 7.40 14.44
N TYR A 808 -17.76 6.30 13.89
CA TYR A 808 -18.32 6.25 12.54
C TYR A 808 -19.66 5.54 12.53
N VAL A 809 -20.56 6.02 11.69
CA VAL A 809 -21.84 5.37 11.40
C VAL A 809 -21.94 5.18 9.89
N GLY A 810 -22.32 4.01 9.47
CA GLY A 810 -22.52 3.70 8.06
C GLY A 810 -23.81 2.95 7.79
N VAL A 811 -24.29 3.09 6.57
CA VAL A 811 -25.44 2.35 6.05
C VAL A 811 -25.09 1.75 4.70
N ARG A 812 -25.57 0.53 4.45
CA ARG A 812 -25.34 -0.18 3.19
C ARG A 812 -26.58 -0.97 2.80
N ALA A 813 -27.09 -0.72 1.60
CA ALA A 813 -28.18 -1.45 0.99
C ALA A 813 -27.64 -2.42 -0.07
N ARG A 814 -28.20 -3.62 -0.12
CA ARG A 814 -27.87 -4.66 -1.10
C ARG A 814 -29.12 -5.07 -1.85
N PHE A 815 -29.03 -5.12 -3.16
CA PHE A 815 -30.09 -5.47 -4.11
C PHE A 815 -29.69 -6.67 -4.98
N GLY A 816 -30.66 -7.39 -5.54
CA GLY A 816 -30.47 -8.46 -6.50
C GLY A 816 -30.37 -9.89 -5.95
#